data_7b4573171202abf80b3fdbe16b3915fc
#
_entry.id   7b4573171202abf80b3fdbe16b3915fc
#
_cell.length_a   1.000
_cell.length_b   1.000
_cell.length_c   1.000
_cell.angle_alpha   90.00
_cell.angle_beta   90.00
_cell.angle_gamma   90.00
#
_symmetry.space_group_name_H-M   'P 1'
#
loop_
_entity.id
_entity.type
_entity.pdbx_description
1 polymer ?
#
loop_
_entity_poly.entity_id
_entity_poly.type
_entity_poly.pdbx_seq_one_letter_code
_entity_poly.pdbx_strand_id
1 'polypeptide(L)'
;MKIIRILGVAVLLGASAVSTVLAQVEKLGAGAYHLSPKSGDKPPPQALFRTEAMLKLAAPTNQWYSTLIFNPKPEALFAHPLTVKPTPAGLELALPSKQVVPTDFRETEIHYPHRDALVISPVAFEPGPIKLARASDWAVDIAMDRGADQMRVTTAHGSPYAHITLSRGDVRIKLPSAGERFANGADARVLALHIGGKSYALFGPTGVRWEQVSPTEWVGRLPAGAGYLSAAAMPDDRPESLQLLTRHAYAFLQDTHVEWRFDPATSKVETTFTAKTRVMEGADNGPLLGLYPHQWFNNASVADKLGPAYDSIRGKIRLLAASQFKIERTYHGVLPHWPGIKEGPEADQVTDLLKVDLRKRRELIPVRENKDDWRVSAYWQGKGLTRATQLAAVAEQQGDLAARDQLLMLVKERMEWWFGGTGRSYFHLNKGLGTVVTYPDEFFATEEMNDHHFHYGYWIRAAAEIALRDPAWAAKDKWGGMVDLLVADIANPQRGGTDFPFLRPFDPYSGFSMASGVGLYDFGNGQESTSEAINAWASLILWGEATGNRELRDLGIYLYTTEVDAVSHYWFDIHGQVFPPEYKNLEASWVFGGRYAHKTWWTDEPRQTKGINLLPVTTFSTYFGRDPAYVKRNVAALKPETDNYNAIGKFPPNRPPKDIWQDIFAKYLALADPAAALAQWDRFGSVEVGDTRTHTLHWMLSLQDMGTPDFGVTANTTLYTVFKRPDGRKTYLAFNAGKAPIDVKFSDGKTLAVAPGVLGRVK
;
A
#
# COMPACT_ATOMS: atom_id res chain seq x y z
N MET A 1 -59.52 47.51 43.06
CA MET A 1 -60.08 46.35 42.35
C MET A 1 -59.59 46.31 40.95
N LYS A 2 -58.59 45.52 40.68
CA LYS A 2 -58.08 45.25 39.29
C LYS A 2 -57.99 43.74 39.13
N ILE A 3 -58.75 43.22 38.18
CA ILE A 3 -58.84 41.81 37.80
C ILE A 3 -57.66 41.53 36.87
N ILE A 4 -56.79 40.57 37.28
CA ILE A 4 -55.72 40.05 36.45
C ILE A 4 -56.22 38.74 35.82
N ARG A 5 -56.28 38.72 34.50
CA ARG A 5 -56.51 37.52 33.70
C ARG A 5 -55.17 36.75 33.55
N ILE A 6 -55.15 35.51 33.96
CA ILE A 6 -54.06 34.55 33.73
C ILE A 6 -54.34 33.86 32.40
N LEU A 7 -53.47 34.09 31.41
CA LEU A 7 -53.43 33.24 30.20
C LEU A 7 -52.62 31.98 30.50
N GLY A 8 -53.26 30.84 30.41
CA GLY A 8 -52.58 29.54 30.45
C GLY A 8 -51.88 29.26 29.13
N VAL A 9 -50.56 29.09 29.16
CA VAL A 9 -49.76 28.56 28.06
C VAL A 9 -49.70 27.03 28.17
N ALA A 10 -50.37 26.34 27.26
CA ALA A 10 -50.22 24.91 27.12
C ALA A 10 -48.88 24.58 26.44
N VAL A 11 -47.96 24.00 27.18
CA VAL A 11 -46.72 23.43 26.65
C VAL A 11 -47.05 22.08 26.07
N LEU A 12 -47.06 21.97 24.73
CA LEU A 12 -47.06 20.71 24.00
C LEU A 12 -45.65 20.08 24.12
N LEU A 13 -45.51 19.11 25.01
CA LEU A 13 -44.37 18.21 25.03
C LEU A 13 -44.44 17.30 23.77
N GLY A 14 -43.73 17.70 22.74
CA GLY A 14 -43.44 16.84 21.60
C GLY A 14 -42.57 15.67 22.05
N ALA A 15 -43.12 14.49 22.19
CA ALA A 15 -42.35 13.27 22.34
C ALA A 15 -41.60 13.03 21.05
N SER A 16 -40.32 13.39 21.01
CA SER A 16 -39.40 12.93 19.98
C SER A 16 -39.29 11.42 20.12
N ALA A 17 -39.95 10.67 19.24
CA ALA A 17 -39.75 9.24 19.11
C ALA A 17 -38.30 9.07 18.63
N VAL A 18 -37.39 8.73 19.52
CA VAL A 18 -36.08 8.18 19.20
C VAL A 18 -36.38 6.82 18.56
N SER A 19 -36.47 6.79 17.26
CA SER A 19 -36.46 5.53 16.48
C SER A 19 -35.15 4.85 16.80
N THR A 20 -35.16 3.86 17.67
CA THR A 20 -34.07 2.90 17.76
C THR A 20 -33.95 2.21 16.40
N VAL A 21 -33.03 2.68 15.58
CA VAL A 21 -32.63 1.95 14.38
C VAL A 21 -32.04 0.66 14.90
N LEU A 22 -32.80 -0.43 14.84
CA LEU A 22 -32.28 -1.77 15.08
C LEU A 22 -31.10 -1.96 14.12
N ALA A 23 -29.91 -2.28 14.64
CA ALA A 23 -28.74 -2.52 13.82
C ALA A 23 -29.10 -3.60 12.79
N GLN A 24 -29.17 -3.19 11.51
CA GLN A 24 -29.55 -4.08 10.44
C GLN A 24 -28.39 -5.03 10.18
N VAL A 25 -28.60 -6.32 10.45
CA VAL A 25 -27.59 -7.39 10.29
C VAL A 25 -27.95 -8.18 9.05
N GLU A 26 -26.98 -8.38 8.18
CA GLU A 26 -27.11 -9.18 6.96
C GLU A 26 -26.32 -10.47 7.10
N LYS A 27 -26.96 -11.60 6.76
CA LYS A 27 -26.31 -12.92 6.82
C LYS A 27 -25.46 -13.17 5.58
N LEU A 28 -24.30 -13.77 5.77
CA LEU A 28 -23.41 -14.20 4.72
C LEU A 28 -22.83 -15.58 5.04
N GLY A 29 -23.37 -16.61 4.41
CA GLY A 29 -23.11 -18.01 4.77
C GLY A 29 -23.53 -18.31 6.22
N ALA A 30 -22.62 -18.86 7.01
CA ALA A 30 -22.82 -19.07 8.43
C ALA A 30 -22.60 -17.81 9.29
N GLY A 31 -21.96 -16.79 8.71
CA GLY A 31 -21.65 -15.52 9.37
C GLY A 31 -22.67 -14.42 9.13
N ALA A 32 -22.34 -13.23 9.63
CA ALA A 32 -23.14 -12.02 9.46
C ALA A 32 -22.29 -10.76 9.63
N TYR A 33 -22.71 -9.69 8.99
CA TYR A 33 -22.13 -8.35 9.16
C TYR A 33 -23.22 -7.31 9.41
N HIS A 34 -22.84 -6.21 10.03
CA HIS A 34 -23.74 -5.10 10.31
C HIS A 34 -23.78 -4.11 9.14
N LEU A 35 -24.94 -3.55 8.83
CA LEU A 35 -25.13 -2.46 7.87
C LEU A 35 -25.13 -1.06 8.52
N SER A 36 -25.10 -1.03 9.85
CA SER A 36 -24.94 0.19 10.64
C SER A 36 -24.11 -0.10 11.90
N PRO A 37 -23.36 0.86 12.43
CA PRO A 37 -22.70 0.72 13.71
C PRO A 37 -23.72 0.45 14.83
N LYS A 38 -23.30 -0.27 15.86
CA LYS A 38 -24.12 -0.45 17.09
C LYS A 38 -24.20 0.87 17.85
N SER A 39 -25.22 1.00 18.70
CA SER A 39 -25.39 2.19 19.53
C SER A 39 -24.14 2.46 20.37
N GLY A 40 -23.60 3.67 20.26
CA GLY A 40 -22.38 4.11 20.93
C GLY A 40 -21.09 3.97 20.11
N ASP A 41 -21.12 3.23 19.00
CA ASP A 41 -19.98 3.12 18.07
C ASP A 41 -20.00 4.26 17.06
N LYS A 42 -18.85 4.87 16.80
CA LYS A 42 -18.74 5.97 15.83
C LYS A 42 -18.77 5.43 14.39
N PRO A 43 -19.52 6.05 13.47
CA PRO A 43 -19.49 5.66 12.07
C PRO A 43 -18.17 6.09 11.40
N PRO A 44 -17.79 5.44 10.28
CA PRO A 44 -16.71 5.94 9.45
C PRO A 44 -17.06 7.30 8.81
N PRO A 45 -16.08 8.08 8.31
CA PRO A 45 -16.30 9.40 7.76
C PRO A 45 -17.14 9.33 6.48
N GLN A 46 -17.63 10.49 6.03
CA GLN A 46 -18.39 10.60 4.79
C GLN A 46 -17.52 11.17 3.67
N ALA A 47 -17.39 10.46 2.57
CA ALA A 47 -16.66 10.90 1.37
C ALA A 47 -17.55 11.79 0.48
N LEU A 48 -17.81 13.04 0.92
CA LEU A 48 -18.82 13.92 0.34
C LEU A 48 -18.37 14.68 -0.91
N PHE A 49 -17.06 14.91 -1.06
CA PHE A 49 -16.53 15.79 -2.12
C PHE A 49 -16.30 15.03 -3.43
N ARG A 50 -17.38 14.44 -3.93
CA ARG A 50 -17.45 13.70 -5.19
C ARG A 50 -18.56 14.29 -6.07
N THR A 51 -18.42 14.19 -7.39
CA THR A 51 -19.52 14.53 -8.31
C THR A 51 -20.66 13.50 -8.19
N GLU A 52 -21.84 13.83 -8.68
CA GLU A 52 -23.01 12.93 -8.65
C GLU A 52 -22.73 11.57 -9.31
N ALA A 53 -21.92 11.56 -10.36
CA ALA A 53 -21.50 10.32 -11.02
C ALA A 53 -20.63 9.46 -10.09
N MET A 54 -19.68 10.08 -9.39
CA MET A 54 -18.79 9.40 -8.45
C MET A 54 -19.46 8.98 -7.14
N LEU A 55 -20.54 9.66 -6.74
CA LEU A 55 -21.34 9.27 -5.56
C LEU A 55 -22.11 7.96 -5.76
N LYS A 56 -22.31 7.53 -7.01
CA LYS A 56 -22.95 6.26 -7.35
C LYS A 56 -22.01 5.05 -7.27
N LEU A 57 -20.72 5.30 -7.12
CA LEU A 57 -19.67 4.28 -7.04
C LEU A 57 -19.15 4.15 -5.60
N ALA A 58 -18.54 3.03 -5.29
CA ALA A 58 -17.76 2.88 -4.06
C ALA A 58 -16.67 3.97 -3.98
N ALA A 59 -16.39 4.47 -2.78
CA ALA A 59 -15.44 5.56 -2.59
C ALA A 59 -13.99 5.05 -2.73
N PRO A 60 -13.15 5.62 -3.60
CA PRO A 60 -11.76 5.23 -3.75
C PRO A 60 -10.90 5.81 -2.60
N THR A 61 -10.99 5.19 -1.43
CA THR A 61 -10.18 5.51 -0.24
C THR A 61 -8.81 4.87 -0.33
N ASN A 62 -7.89 5.21 0.57
CA ASN A 62 -6.53 4.66 0.66
C ASN A 62 -5.71 4.84 -0.63
N GLN A 63 -5.91 5.97 -1.31
CA GLN A 63 -5.20 6.32 -2.52
C GLN A 63 -4.44 7.64 -2.35
N TRP A 64 -3.48 7.91 -3.22
CA TRP A 64 -2.67 9.14 -3.22
C TRP A 64 -3.50 10.44 -3.38
N TYR A 65 -4.77 10.30 -3.79
CA TYR A 65 -5.71 11.40 -4.01
C TYR A 65 -6.93 11.38 -3.06
N SER A 66 -6.95 10.48 -2.06
CA SER A 66 -8.14 10.33 -1.18
C SER A 66 -8.51 11.60 -0.43
N THR A 67 -7.56 12.48 -0.15
CA THR A 67 -7.82 13.81 0.45
C THR A 67 -8.89 14.60 -0.31
N LEU A 68 -9.03 14.42 -1.65
CA LEU A 68 -10.03 15.09 -2.48
C LEU A 68 -11.47 14.78 -2.07
N ILE A 69 -11.74 13.59 -1.53
CA ILE A 69 -13.10 13.14 -1.26
C ILE A 69 -13.54 13.38 0.19
N PHE A 70 -12.60 13.64 1.09
CA PHE A 70 -12.85 13.85 2.51
C PHE A 70 -12.69 15.29 2.99
N ASN A 71 -11.97 16.14 2.24
CA ASN A 71 -11.64 17.50 2.65
C ASN A 71 -12.10 18.53 1.61
N PRO A 72 -12.88 19.56 1.99
CA PRO A 72 -13.23 20.65 1.06
C PRO A 72 -12.02 21.52 0.66
N LYS A 73 -10.93 21.43 1.41
CA LYS A 73 -9.62 22.02 1.13
C LYS A 73 -8.58 20.90 1.14
N PRO A 74 -8.50 20.10 0.08
CA PRO A 74 -7.65 18.93 0.05
C PRO A 74 -6.16 19.32 0.17
N GLU A 75 -5.37 18.38 0.67
CA GLU A 75 -3.92 18.47 0.68
C GLU A 75 -3.33 18.34 -0.73
N ALA A 76 -2.04 18.59 -0.88
CA ALA A 76 -1.35 18.43 -2.15
C ALA A 76 -1.34 16.96 -2.61
N LEU A 77 -1.60 16.74 -3.89
CA LEU A 77 -1.51 15.47 -4.54
C LEU A 77 -0.10 15.27 -5.12
N PHE A 78 0.58 14.21 -4.70
CA PHE A 78 1.94 13.89 -5.13
C PHE A 78 1.90 12.95 -6.34
N ALA A 79 1.60 13.51 -7.51
CA ALA A 79 1.52 12.76 -8.76
C ALA A 79 2.88 12.35 -9.32
N HIS A 80 3.97 12.98 -8.89
CA HIS A 80 5.31 12.80 -9.39
C HIS A 80 5.43 12.73 -10.93
N PRO A 81 6.28 13.55 -11.55
CA PRO A 81 7.21 14.48 -10.89
C PRO A 81 6.53 15.71 -10.31
N LEU A 82 5.31 16.03 -10.75
CA LEU A 82 4.53 17.18 -10.30
C LEU A 82 3.84 16.90 -8.96
N THR A 83 3.63 17.99 -8.22
CA THR A 83 2.61 18.05 -7.18
C THR A 83 1.55 19.08 -7.57
N VAL A 84 0.28 18.74 -7.33
CA VAL A 84 -0.85 19.63 -7.62
C VAL A 84 -1.74 19.76 -6.39
N LYS A 85 -2.25 20.98 -6.15
CA LYS A 85 -3.19 21.25 -5.06
C LYS A 85 -4.33 22.12 -5.58
N PRO A 86 -5.53 21.59 -5.70
CA PRO A 86 -6.70 22.41 -6.02
C PRO A 86 -7.06 23.27 -4.80
N THR A 87 -7.28 24.56 -5.04
CA THR A 87 -7.62 25.54 -4.03
C THR A 87 -8.74 26.45 -4.50
N PRO A 88 -9.41 27.21 -3.64
CA PRO A 88 -10.38 28.22 -4.08
C PRO A 88 -9.81 29.30 -5.01
N ALA A 89 -8.48 29.50 -5.00
CA ALA A 89 -7.80 30.46 -5.89
C ALA A 89 -7.49 29.87 -7.27
N GLY A 90 -7.60 28.57 -7.46
CA GLY A 90 -7.25 27.84 -8.68
C GLY A 90 -6.43 26.59 -8.41
N LEU A 91 -5.80 26.07 -9.44
CA LEU A 91 -4.89 24.93 -9.34
C LEU A 91 -3.48 25.42 -9.00
N GLU A 92 -2.95 25.02 -7.87
CA GLU A 92 -1.53 25.12 -7.56
C GLU A 92 -0.78 23.95 -8.21
N LEU A 93 0.32 24.26 -8.90
CA LEU A 93 1.17 23.28 -9.57
C LEU A 93 2.64 23.58 -9.24
N ALA A 94 3.36 22.57 -8.75
CA ALA A 94 4.77 22.70 -8.42
C ALA A 94 5.59 21.50 -8.92
N LEU A 95 6.88 21.73 -9.18
CA LEU A 95 7.93 20.74 -9.23
C LEU A 95 8.75 20.88 -7.94
N PRO A 96 8.52 20.05 -6.92
CA PRO A 96 9.28 20.15 -5.68
C PRO A 96 10.77 19.84 -5.88
N SER A 97 11.59 20.30 -4.94
CA SER A 97 12.99 19.92 -4.84
C SER A 97 13.19 18.96 -3.69
N LYS A 98 13.92 17.89 -3.94
CA LYS A 98 14.32 16.93 -2.94
C LYS A 98 15.31 17.55 -1.96
N GLN A 99 15.07 17.40 -0.67
CA GLN A 99 15.90 17.94 0.42
C GLN A 99 16.18 16.82 1.42
N VAL A 100 17.44 16.67 1.84
CA VAL A 100 17.80 15.81 2.95
C VAL A 100 17.90 16.67 4.21
N VAL A 101 17.09 16.32 5.21
CA VAL A 101 16.95 17.08 6.46
C VAL A 101 17.45 16.23 7.63
N PRO A 102 18.36 16.76 8.47
CA PRO A 102 18.79 16.05 9.67
C PRO A 102 17.66 16.00 10.71
N THR A 103 17.61 14.90 11.48
CA THR A 103 16.71 14.73 12.62
C THR A 103 17.42 14.96 13.94
N ASP A 104 16.66 15.03 15.04
CA ASP A 104 17.19 15.14 16.40
C ASP A 104 18.01 13.90 16.82
N PHE A 105 17.83 12.76 16.16
CA PHE A 105 18.47 11.48 16.47
C PHE A 105 19.72 11.20 15.62
N ARG A 106 20.30 12.22 14.99
CA ARG A 106 21.47 12.13 14.08
C ARG A 106 21.23 11.27 12.85
N GLU A 107 20.00 11.08 12.50
CA GLU A 107 19.51 10.46 11.28
C GLU A 107 19.11 11.51 10.26
N THR A 108 18.61 11.10 9.14
CA THR A 108 18.15 12.01 8.09
C THR A 108 16.79 11.59 7.56
N GLU A 109 16.03 12.57 7.06
CA GLU A 109 14.79 12.36 6.31
C GLU A 109 14.95 12.94 4.92
N ILE A 110 14.15 12.46 3.97
CA ILE A 110 14.05 13.05 2.64
C ILE A 110 12.71 13.76 2.53
N HIS A 111 12.73 15.06 2.25
CA HIS A 111 11.53 15.86 2.06
C HIS A 111 11.39 16.28 0.61
N TYR A 112 10.15 16.35 0.11
CA TYR A 112 9.77 16.76 -1.24
C TYR A 112 8.49 17.59 -1.16
N PRO A 113 8.53 18.77 -0.51
CA PRO A 113 7.34 19.53 -0.13
C PRO A 113 6.69 20.24 -1.32
N HIS A 114 5.35 20.32 -1.32
CA HIS A 114 4.61 21.19 -2.24
C HIS A 114 4.81 22.64 -1.85
N ARG A 115 5.65 23.35 -2.57
CA ARG A 115 6.00 24.78 -2.34
C ARG A 115 6.30 25.47 -3.65
N ASP A 116 6.29 26.81 -3.61
CA ASP A 116 6.63 27.68 -4.75
C ASP A 116 5.82 27.34 -6.00
N ALA A 117 4.50 27.11 -5.81
CA ALA A 117 3.61 26.67 -6.85
C ALA A 117 3.16 27.81 -7.77
N LEU A 118 2.99 27.49 -9.06
CA LEU A 118 2.18 28.30 -9.97
C LEU A 118 0.71 28.17 -9.55
N VAL A 119 -0.08 29.26 -9.65
CA VAL A 119 -1.53 29.20 -9.51
C VAL A 119 -2.19 29.45 -10.85
N ILE A 120 -2.92 28.49 -11.35
CA ILE A 120 -3.63 28.55 -12.64
C ILE A 120 -5.12 28.66 -12.36
N SER A 121 -5.76 29.73 -12.86
CA SER A 121 -7.17 30.01 -12.61
C SER A 121 -7.87 30.63 -13.82
N PRO A 122 -9.21 30.47 -13.96
CA PRO A 122 -9.96 31.21 -14.95
C PRO A 122 -9.98 32.71 -14.63
N VAL A 123 -10.05 33.58 -15.66
CA VAL A 123 -10.22 35.02 -15.50
C VAL A 123 -11.70 35.38 -15.39
N ALA A 124 -12.57 34.69 -16.11
CA ALA A 124 -13.97 35.05 -16.28
C ALA A 124 -14.90 34.57 -15.16
N PHE A 125 -14.41 33.72 -14.26
CA PHE A 125 -15.19 33.18 -13.12
C PHE A 125 -14.24 32.73 -12.01
N GLU A 126 -14.77 32.55 -10.80
CA GLU A 126 -14.06 31.95 -9.69
C GLU A 126 -14.26 30.43 -9.68
N PRO A 127 -13.22 29.63 -9.37
CA PRO A 127 -13.37 28.21 -9.19
C PRO A 127 -14.46 27.85 -8.16
N GLY A 128 -15.18 26.78 -8.41
CA GLY A 128 -16.21 26.27 -7.53
C GLY A 128 -15.68 25.30 -6.47
N PRO A 129 -16.59 24.59 -5.76
CA PRO A 129 -16.22 23.56 -4.81
C PRO A 129 -15.39 22.45 -5.47
N ILE A 130 -14.33 22.03 -4.78
CA ILE A 130 -13.42 20.99 -5.24
C ILE A 130 -14.08 19.62 -5.04
N LYS A 131 -14.10 18.81 -6.10
CA LYS A 131 -14.67 17.45 -6.07
C LYS A 131 -13.87 16.51 -6.95
N LEU A 132 -13.78 15.24 -6.54
CA LEU A 132 -13.34 14.18 -7.43
C LEU A 132 -14.41 13.94 -8.51
N ALA A 133 -14.03 14.08 -9.77
CA ALA A 133 -14.92 13.91 -10.92
C ALA A 133 -14.77 12.55 -11.61
N ARG A 134 -13.58 11.97 -11.59
CA ARG A 134 -13.26 10.63 -12.11
C ARG A 134 -11.95 10.15 -11.46
N ALA A 135 -11.84 8.84 -11.29
CA ALA A 135 -10.59 8.15 -11.01
C ALA A 135 -10.43 6.99 -11.99
N SER A 136 -9.24 6.79 -12.49
CA SER A 136 -8.80 5.60 -13.21
C SER A 136 -7.61 4.98 -12.47
N ASP A 137 -6.94 3.97 -13.04
CA ASP A 137 -5.99 3.18 -12.27
C ASP A 137 -4.81 3.99 -11.67
N TRP A 138 -4.40 5.11 -12.31
CA TRP A 138 -3.39 6.03 -11.77
C TRP A 138 -3.57 7.50 -12.18
N ALA A 139 -4.77 7.87 -12.66
CA ALA A 139 -5.11 9.25 -13.00
C ALA A 139 -6.42 9.69 -12.36
N VAL A 140 -6.55 10.99 -12.10
CA VAL A 140 -7.75 11.60 -11.53
C VAL A 140 -8.17 12.86 -12.26
N ASP A 141 -9.48 13.06 -12.34
CA ASP A 141 -10.08 14.33 -12.77
C ASP A 141 -10.68 15.05 -11.56
N ILE A 142 -10.30 16.30 -11.42
CA ILE A 142 -10.75 17.20 -10.36
C ILE A 142 -11.75 18.19 -10.99
N ALA A 143 -12.92 18.31 -10.39
CA ALA A 143 -13.91 19.31 -10.74
C ALA A 143 -13.82 20.49 -9.79
N MET A 144 -13.83 21.70 -10.34
CA MET A 144 -13.89 22.97 -9.64
C MET A 144 -14.99 23.85 -10.27
N ASP A 145 -16.19 23.26 -10.37
CA ASP A 145 -17.32 23.84 -11.12
C ASP A 145 -18.16 24.75 -10.23
N ARG A 146 -18.68 25.84 -10.83
CA ARG A 146 -19.60 26.76 -10.19
C ARG A 146 -20.80 27.02 -11.12
N GLY A 147 -21.87 26.27 -10.94
CA GLY A 147 -23.03 26.32 -11.83
C GLY A 147 -22.68 25.86 -13.25
N ALA A 148 -22.88 26.74 -14.24
CA ALA A 148 -22.53 26.47 -15.65
C ALA A 148 -21.04 26.69 -15.95
N ASP A 149 -20.32 27.37 -15.07
CA ASP A 149 -18.88 27.63 -15.21
C ASP A 149 -18.11 26.41 -14.73
N GLN A 150 -17.23 25.89 -15.56
CA GLN A 150 -16.48 24.66 -15.28
C GLN A 150 -14.98 24.90 -15.39
N MET A 151 -14.26 24.46 -14.39
CA MET A 151 -12.81 24.22 -14.43
C MET A 151 -12.57 22.76 -14.10
N ARG A 152 -11.91 22.04 -15.00
CA ARG A 152 -11.57 20.62 -14.86
C ARG A 152 -10.05 20.45 -14.97
N VAL A 153 -9.51 19.59 -14.13
CA VAL A 153 -8.07 19.28 -14.10
C VAL A 153 -7.88 17.80 -14.12
N THR A 154 -7.05 17.29 -15.04
CA THR A 154 -6.59 15.90 -15.05
C THR A 154 -5.13 15.86 -14.66
N THR A 155 -4.79 15.00 -13.69
CA THR A 155 -3.41 14.69 -13.28
C THR A 155 -3.24 13.20 -13.08
N ALA A 156 -2.01 12.70 -13.21
CA ALA A 156 -1.72 11.27 -13.10
C ALA A 156 -0.31 11.05 -12.57
N HIS A 157 -0.08 9.91 -11.91
CA HIS A 157 1.28 9.47 -11.63
C HIS A 157 2.11 9.38 -12.91
N GLY A 158 3.36 9.83 -12.82
CA GLY A 158 4.29 9.84 -13.96
C GLY A 158 3.99 10.88 -15.03
N SER A 159 2.87 11.59 -14.98
CA SER A 159 2.59 12.62 -15.99
C SER A 159 3.40 13.88 -15.75
N PRO A 160 4.15 14.38 -16.76
CA PRO A 160 4.78 15.69 -16.65
C PRO A 160 3.79 16.86 -16.78
N TYR A 161 2.49 16.57 -17.04
CA TYR A 161 1.45 17.55 -17.26
C TYR A 161 0.35 17.50 -16.20
N ALA A 162 -0.23 18.71 -15.92
CA ALA A 162 -1.61 18.86 -15.53
C ALA A 162 -2.39 19.39 -16.74
N HIS A 163 -3.45 18.69 -17.15
CA HIS A 163 -4.33 19.09 -18.24
C HIS A 163 -5.53 19.83 -17.68
N ILE A 164 -5.81 21.02 -18.22
CA ILE A 164 -6.84 21.92 -17.70
C ILE A 164 -7.83 22.25 -18.80
N THR A 165 -9.13 22.21 -18.48
CA THR A 165 -10.19 22.71 -19.36
C THR A 165 -11.05 23.72 -18.63
N LEU A 166 -11.46 24.78 -19.35
CA LEU A 166 -12.32 25.87 -18.89
C LEU A 166 -13.56 25.96 -19.80
N SER A 167 -14.72 26.17 -19.22
CA SER A 167 -15.96 26.35 -20.01
C SER A 167 -15.96 27.65 -20.81
N ARG A 168 -15.29 28.70 -20.33
CA ARG A 168 -15.20 30.01 -20.97
C ARG A 168 -14.08 30.89 -20.42
N GLY A 169 -13.72 31.91 -21.19
CA GLY A 169 -12.81 32.98 -20.80
C GLY A 169 -11.34 32.61 -20.89
N ASP A 170 -10.51 33.50 -20.40
CA ASP A 170 -9.06 33.45 -20.42
C ASP A 170 -8.53 32.74 -19.19
N VAL A 171 -7.25 32.37 -19.22
CA VAL A 171 -6.54 31.74 -18.10
C VAL A 171 -5.55 32.75 -17.47
N ARG A 172 -5.54 32.81 -16.15
CA ARG A 172 -4.57 33.57 -15.35
C ARG A 172 -3.54 32.60 -14.76
N ILE A 173 -2.27 33.02 -14.84
CA ILE A 173 -1.13 32.31 -14.25
C ILE A 173 -0.47 33.24 -13.24
N LYS A 174 -0.55 32.96 -11.95
CA LYS A 174 0.21 33.64 -10.90
C LYS A 174 1.46 32.85 -10.55
N LEU A 175 2.58 33.53 -10.45
CA LEU A 175 3.88 32.96 -10.17
C LEU A 175 4.27 33.19 -8.70
N PRO A 176 4.99 32.27 -8.04
CA PRO A 176 5.45 32.47 -6.66
C PRO A 176 6.53 33.55 -6.54
N SER A 177 7.25 33.82 -7.62
CA SER A 177 8.26 34.91 -7.74
C SER A 177 8.29 35.41 -9.19
N ALA A 178 9.04 36.47 -9.46
CA ALA A 178 9.21 36.98 -10.81
C ALA A 178 9.73 35.84 -11.73
N GLY A 179 9.07 35.69 -12.88
CA GLY A 179 9.42 34.69 -13.88
C GLY A 179 10.01 35.33 -15.13
N GLU A 180 11.06 34.72 -15.67
CA GLU A 180 11.70 35.11 -16.92
C GLU A 180 11.24 34.20 -18.07
N ARG A 181 10.73 34.83 -19.13
CA ARG A 181 10.35 34.07 -20.35
C ARG A 181 11.59 33.73 -21.15
N PHE A 182 11.72 32.42 -21.52
CA PHE A 182 12.78 31.94 -22.38
C PHE A 182 12.21 31.28 -23.64
N ALA A 183 13.06 30.86 -24.57
CA ALA A 183 12.67 30.22 -25.84
C ALA A 183 11.69 31.12 -26.68
N ASN A 184 11.98 32.39 -26.81
CA ASN A 184 11.13 33.33 -27.50
C ASN A 184 10.97 33.00 -29.00
N GLY A 185 9.73 32.79 -29.44
CA GLY A 185 9.31 32.91 -30.83
C GLY A 185 9.20 31.61 -31.66
N ALA A 186 9.57 30.45 -31.16
CA ALA A 186 9.49 29.21 -31.97
C ALA A 186 8.03 28.71 -32.12
N ASP A 187 7.20 28.81 -31.08
CA ASP A 187 5.78 28.45 -31.10
C ASP A 187 4.99 29.44 -30.21
N ALA A 188 4.12 30.23 -30.83
CA ALA A 188 3.31 31.22 -30.14
C ALA A 188 2.36 30.66 -29.09
N ARG A 189 2.06 29.33 -29.16
CA ARG A 189 1.21 28.60 -28.21
C ARG A 189 1.92 28.35 -26.90
N VAL A 190 3.25 28.44 -26.85
CA VAL A 190 4.06 28.05 -25.69
C VAL A 190 4.50 29.27 -24.88
N LEU A 191 4.21 29.22 -23.58
CA LEU A 191 4.79 30.11 -22.59
C LEU A 191 5.77 29.32 -21.72
N ALA A 192 7.07 29.46 -21.98
CA ALA A 192 8.13 28.83 -21.20
C ALA A 192 8.74 29.85 -20.22
N LEU A 193 8.83 29.50 -18.93
CA LEU A 193 9.22 30.40 -17.84
C LEU A 193 10.27 29.75 -16.94
N HIS A 194 11.32 30.50 -16.59
CA HIS A 194 12.22 30.23 -15.48
C HIS A 194 11.67 30.91 -14.21
N ILE A 195 11.48 30.14 -13.15
CA ILE A 195 10.90 30.60 -11.90
C ILE A 195 11.59 29.92 -10.72
N GLY A 196 12.30 30.66 -9.87
CA GLY A 196 12.94 30.12 -8.68
C GLY A 196 13.92 28.96 -8.94
N GLY A 197 14.67 29.02 -10.05
CA GLY A 197 15.63 27.98 -10.46
C GLY A 197 15.00 26.72 -11.08
N LYS A 198 13.73 26.80 -11.48
CA LYS A 198 12.99 25.73 -12.17
C LYS A 198 12.38 26.26 -13.45
N SER A 199 12.15 25.36 -14.41
CA SER A 199 11.54 25.70 -15.69
C SER A 199 10.18 25.05 -15.84
N TYR A 200 9.22 25.85 -16.29
CA TYR A 200 7.84 25.45 -16.55
C TYR A 200 7.45 25.83 -17.97
N ALA A 201 6.55 25.06 -18.56
CA ALA A 201 5.98 25.35 -19.86
C ALA A 201 4.45 25.20 -19.82
N LEU A 202 3.76 26.20 -20.37
CA LEU A 202 2.31 26.22 -20.55
C LEU A 202 2.01 26.20 -22.04
N PHE A 203 1.09 25.33 -22.46
CA PHE A 203 0.74 25.06 -23.83
C PHE A 203 -0.73 25.39 -24.06
N GLY A 204 -1.01 26.53 -24.68
CA GLY A 204 -2.35 26.96 -25.03
C GLY A 204 -2.76 26.53 -26.44
N PRO A 205 -4.06 26.71 -26.82
CA PRO A 205 -4.55 26.40 -28.16
C PRO A 205 -3.93 27.30 -29.23
N THR A 206 -4.00 26.86 -30.50
CA THR A 206 -3.63 27.71 -31.62
C THR A 206 -4.42 29.02 -31.59
N GLY A 207 -3.70 30.16 -31.66
CA GLY A 207 -4.27 31.50 -31.56
C GLY A 207 -4.27 32.10 -30.15
N VAL A 208 -3.77 31.41 -29.13
CA VAL A 208 -3.55 31.95 -27.80
C VAL A 208 -2.55 33.14 -27.86
N ARG A 209 -2.80 34.16 -27.04
CA ARG A 209 -1.87 35.25 -26.83
C ARG A 209 -1.50 35.37 -25.37
N TRP A 210 -0.21 35.26 -25.08
CA TRP A 210 0.34 35.36 -23.73
C TRP A 210 0.69 36.83 -23.42
N GLU A 211 0.06 37.40 -22.41
CA GLU A 211 0.25 38.77 -21.96
C GLU A 211 0.85 38.75 -20.55
N GLN A 212 1.99 39.40 -20.38
CA GLN A 212 2.57 39.66 -19.04
C GLN A 212 1.88 40.84 -18.43
N VAL A 213 1.14 40.65 -17.33
CA VAL A 213 0.41 41.69 -16.60
C VAL A 213 1.31 42.33 -15.54
N SER A 214 2.15 41.50 -14.90
CA SER A 214 3.16 41.95 -13.93
C SER A 214 4.35 40.97 -13.94
N PRO A 215 5.44 41.25 -13.22
CA PRO A 215 6.56 40.32 -13.09
C PRO A 215 6.15 38.93 -12.56
N THR A 216 5.02 38.82 -11.85
CA THR A 216 4.49 37.60 -11.22
C THR A 216 3.13 37.18 -11.76
N GLU A 217 2.64 37.77 -12.87
CA GLU A 217 1.34 37.42 -13.42
C GLU A 217 1.32 37.43 -14.94
N TRP A 218 0.80 36.37 -15.53
CA TRP A 218 0.53 36.21 -16.95
C TRP A 218 -0.94 35.90 -17.20
N VAL A 219 -1.45 36.34 -18.35
CA VAL A 219 -2.78 36.00 -18.86
C VAL A 219 -2.64 35.38 -20.24
N GLY A 220 -3.20 34.17 -20.42
CA GLY A 220 -3.40 33.53 -21.72
C GLY A 220 -4.77 33.91 -22.26
N ARG A 221 -4.82 34.78 -23.33
CA ARG A 221 -6.06 35.09 -24.06
C ARG A 221 -6.41 33.92 -24.96
N LEU A 222 -7.41 33.15 -24.57
CA LEU A 222 -7.82 31.96 -25.29
C LEU A 222 -8.79 32.29 -26.43
N PRO A 223 -8.66 31.67 -27.61
CA PRO A 223 -9.64 31.78 -28.68
C PRO A 223 -11.02 31.27 -28.25
N ALA A 224 -12.07 31.86 -28.79
CA ALA A 224 -13.43 31.38 -28.51
C ALA A 224 -13.63 29.91 -28.82
N GLY A 225 -14.18 29.16 -27.87
CA GLY A 225 -14.41 27.71 -28.00
C GLY A 225 -13.19 26.81 -27.76
N ALA A 226 -12.01 27.37 -27.48
CA ALA A 226 -10.77 26.61 -27.21
C ALA A 226 -10.30 26.81 -25.77
N GLY A 227 -11.16 26.51 -24.79
CA GLY A 227 -10.90 26.64 -23.36
C GLY A 227 -10.07 25.50 -22.79
N TYR A 228 -8.83 25.31 -23.23
CA TYR A 228 -7.94 24.28 -22.71
C TYR A 228 -6.47 24.71 -22.68
N LEU A 229 -5.70 24.11 -21.78
CA LEU A 229 -4.25 24.23 -21.75
C LEU A 229 -3.62 23.03 -21.00
N SER A 230 -2.37 22.75 -21.32
CA SER A 230 -1.50 21.88 -20.51
C SER A 230 -0.49 22.72 -19.77
N ALA A 231 -0.20 22.37 -18.52
CA ALA A 231 0.88 22.96 -17.75
C ALA A 231 1.86 21.87 -17.34
N ALA A 232 3.15 22.09 -17.60
CA ALA A 232 4.21 21.12 -17.30
C ALA A 232 5.37 21.79 -16.57
N ALA A 233 6.07 21.02 -15.73
CA ALA A 233 7.44 21.35 -15.36
C ALA A 233 8.40 20.67 -16.34
N MET A 234 9.55 21.30 -16.57
CA MET A 234 10.59 20.72 -17.43
C MET A 234 11.59 19.86 -16.60
N PRO A 235 12.08 18.77 -17.14
CA PRO A 235 13.09 17.95 -16.45
C PRO A 235 14.47 18.67 -16.38
N ASP A 236 14.75 19.54 -17.33
CA ASP A 236 15.95 20.38 -17.46
C ASP A 236 15.65 21.57 -18.39
N ASP A 237 16.63 22.48 -18.56
CA ASP A 237 16.49 23.72 -19.35
C ASP A 237 16.85 23.55 -20.83
N ARG A 238 17.04 22.31 -21.31
CA ARG A 238 17.45 22.07 -22.69
C ARG A 238 16.32 22.29 -23.68
N PRO A 239 16.61 22.87 -24.86
CA PRO A 239 15.61 23.04 -25.92
C PRO A 239 14.93 21.75 -26.35
N GLU A 240 15.67 20.61 -26.34
CA GLU A 240 15.16 19.30 -26.72
C GLU A 240 14.08 18.82 -25.73
N SER A 241 14.24 19.12 -24.45
CA SER A 241 13.23 18.81 -23.42
C SER A 241 11.95 19.61 -23.62
N LEU A 242 12.07 20.91 -23.96
CA LEU A 242 10.91 21.72 -24.31
C LEU A 242 10.22 21.22 -25.60
N GLN A 243 10.98 20.85 -26.61
CA GLN A 243 10.44 20.28 -27.86
C GLN A 243 9.70 18.97 -27.61
N LEU A 244 10.26 18.09 -26.78
CA LEU A 244 9.62 16.84 -26.36
C LEU A 244 8.28 17.14 -25.68
N LEU A 245 8.27 18.00 -24.68
CA LEU A 245 7.04 18.39 -23.99
C LEU A 245 6.04 19.04 -24.96
N THR A 246 6.46 19.96 -25.83
CA THR A 246 5.59 20.61 -26.81
C THR A 246 4.90 19.61 -27.72
N ARG A 247 5.63 18.58 -28.17
CA ARG A 247 5.11 17.53 -29.05
C ARG A 247 3.94 16.77 -28.45
N HIS A 248 3.96 16.48 -27.14
CA HIS A 248 2.98 15.65 -26.43
C HIS A 248 1.93 16.47 -25.64
N ALA A 249 2.06 17.79 -25.57
CA ALA A 249 1.25 18.69 -24.72
C ALA A 249 -0.26 18.64 -25.01
N TYR A 250 -0.65 18.31 -26.25
CA TYR A 250 -2.03 18.31 -26.70
C TYR A 250 -2.70 16.93 -26.66
N ALA A 251 -1.99 15.91 -26.23
CA ALA A 251 -2.53 14.57 -25.97
C ALA A 251 -3.04 14.48 -24.52
N PHE A 252 -4.26 14.98 -24.30
CA PHE A 252 -4.88 15.02 -22.95
C PHE A 252 -5.22 13.62 -22.47
N LEU A 253 -4.77 13.27 -21.29
CA LEU A 253 -5.02 11.97 -20.70
C LEU A 253 -6.52 11.80 -20.41
N GLN A 254 -7.11 10.73 -20.93
CA GLN A 254 -8.51 10.38 -20.72
C GLN A 254 -8.70 9.22 -19.77
N ASP A 255 -7.82 8.22 -19.85
CA ASP A 255 -7.97 7.00 -19.08
C ASP A 255 -6.63 6.31 -18.87
N THR A 256 -6.54 5.56 -17.79
CA THR A 256 -5.36 4.75 -17.46
C THR A 256 -5.81 3.36 -17.03
N HIS A 257 -5.10 2.34 -17.49
CA HIS A 257 -5.50 0.96 -17.28
C HIS A 257 -4.29 0.06 -17.07
N VAL A 258 -4.31 -0.76 -16.01
CA VAL A 258 -3.31 -1.78 -15.72
C VAL A 258 -3.90 -3.18 -15.90
N GLU A 259 -3.16 -4.04 -16.58
CA GLU A 259 -3.48 -5.46 -16.71
C GLU A 259 -2.31 -6.28 -16.21
N TRP A 260 -2.59 -7.40 -15.59
CA TRP A 260 -1.58 -8.34 -15.12
C TRP A 260 -1.90 -9.76 -15.56
N ARG A 261 -0.86 -10.53 -15.80
CA ARG A 261 -0.97 -11.94 -16.14
C ARG A 261 0.16 -12.72 -15.47
N PHE A 262 -0.19 -13.76 -14.74
CA PHE A 262 0.76 -14.72 -14.21
C PHE A 262 0.84 -15.93 -15.14
N ASP A 263 2.06 -16.35 -15.48
CA ASP A 263 2.35 -17.58 -16.21
C ASP A 263 2.98 -18.62 -15.25
N PRO A 264 2.23 -19.65 -14.82
CA PRO A 264 2.75 -20.63 -13.90
C PRO A 264 3.87 -21.53 -14.50
N ALA A 265 3.96 -21.62 -15.85
CA ALA A 265 4.99 -22.43 -16.48
C ALA A 265 6.38 -21.81 -16.37
N THR A 266 6.46 -20.48 -16.34
CA THR A 266 7.69 -19.69 -16.28
C THR A 266 7.88 -18.93 -14.98
N SER A 267 6.90 -18.94 -14.09
CA SER A 267 6.81 -18.12 -12.88
C SER A 267 6.93 -16.61 -13.17
N LYS A 268 6.47 -16.15 -14.34
CA LYS A 268 6.54 -14.76 -14.74
C LYS A 268 5.22 -14.03 -14.48
N VAL A 269 5.33 -12.80 -14.00
CA VAL A 269 4.23 -11.84 -13.88
C VAL A 269 4.49 -10.73 -14.88
N GLU A 270 3.68 -10.67 -15.94
CA GLU A 270 3.67 -9.55 -16.88
C GLU A 270 2.63 -8.54 -16.42
N THR A 271 3.03 -7.27 -16.32
CA THR A 271 2.14 -6.14 -16.05
C THR A 271 2.19 -5.17 -17.21
N THR A 272 1.01 -4.84 -17.77
CA THR A 272 0.86 -3.92 -18.90
C THR A 272 0.16 -2.65 -18.42
N PHE A 273 0.77 -1.50 -18.65
CA PHE A 273 0.22 -0.18 -18.36
C PHE A 273 -0.19 0.49 -19.66
N THR A 274 -1.45 0.92 -19.75
CA THR A 274 -2.01 1.57 -20.95
C THR A 274 -2.61 2.92 -20.58
N ALA A 275 -2.19 3.99 -21.27
CA ALA A 275 -2.74 5.33 -21.16
C ALA A 275 -3.46 5.72 -22.45
N LYS A 276 -4.72 6.15 -22.34
CA LYS A 276 -5.53 6.65 -23.45
C LYS A 276 -5.59 8.16 -23.43
N THR A 277 -5.45 8.79 -24.58
CA THR A 277 -5.47 10.23 -24.72
C THR A 277 -6.55 10.69 -25.71
N ARG A 278 -6.96 11.95 -25.53
CA ARG A 278 -7.73 12.70 -26.51
C ARG A 278 -6.84 13.81 -27.06
N VAL A 279 -6.70 13.86 -28.37
CA VAL A 279 -6.00 14.94 -29.06
C VAL A 279 -6.85 16.21 -29.05
N MET A 280 -6.34 17.29 -28.49
CA MET A 280 -7.01 18.56 -28.45
C MET A 280 -6.79 19.36 -29.75
N GLU A 281 -5.60 19.28 -30.32
CA GLU A 281 -5.25 19.82 -31.63
C GLU A 281 -3.97 19.18 -32.19
N GLY A 282 -3.77 19.29 -33.48
CA GLY A 282 -2.55 18.82 -34.17
C GLY A 282 -2.52 17.31 -34.39
N ALA A 283 -1.34 16.74 -34.49
CA ALA A 283 -1.14 15.30 -34.67
C ALA A 283 -1.28 14.55 -33.35
N ASP A 284 -1.75 13.31 -33.42
CA ASP A 284 -1.72 12.40 -32.28
C ASP A 284 -0.32 11.86 -32.05
N ASN A 285 0.38 12.46 -31.09
CA ASN A 285 1.69 12.01 -30.66
C ASN A 285 1.65 11.09 -29.44
N GLY A 286 0.45 10.81 -28.91
CA GLY A 286 0.23 10.03 -27.72
C GLY A 286 0.72 10.70 -26.41
N PRO A 287 0.62 9.99 -25.27
CA PRO A 287 1.06 10.52 -23.98
C PRO A 287 2.58 10.48 -23.81
N LEU A 288 3.06 11.27 -22.87
CA LEU A 288 4.41 11.19 -22.33
C LEU A 288 4.31 10.69 -20.87
N LEU A 289 4.94 9.55 -20.59
CA LEU A 289 4.85 8.85 -19.31
C LEU A 289 6.19 8.92 -18.57
N GLY A 290 6.19 9.26 -17.30
CA GLY A 290 7.37 9.29 -16.44
C GLY A 290 7.46 8.00 -15.62
N LEU A 291 8.32 7.09 -16.03
CA LEU A 291 8.52 5.81 -15.38
C LEU A 291 9.35 5.96 -14.11
N TYR A 292 8.90 5.32 -13.03
CA TYR A 292 9.58 5.26 -11.74
C TYR A 292 10.70 4.20 -11.74
N PRO A 293 11.67 4.23 -10.80
CA PRO A 293 12.75 3.25 -10.75
C PRO A 293 12.32 1.79 -10.86
N HIS A 294 11.33 1.34 -10.11
CA HIS A 294 10.82 -0.05 -10.17
C HIS A 294 10.16 -0.42 -11.51
N GLN A 295 9.92 0.56 -12.40
CA GLN A 295 9.34 0.35 -13.73
C GLN A 295 10.40 0.33 -14.83
N TRP A 296 11.46 1.14 -14.70
CA TRP A 296 12.49 1.24 -15.74
C TRP A 296 13.80 0.51 -15.41
N PHE A 297 14.12 0.30 -14.11
CA PHE A 297 15.36 -0.37 -13.71
C PHE A 297 15.33 -1.84 -14.15
N ASN A 298 16.39 -2.29 -14.83
CA ASN A 298 16.48 -3.64 -15.41
C ASN A 298 15.32 -4.04 -16.35
N ASN A 299 14.59 -3.06 -16.90
CA ASN A 299 13.52 -3.31 -17.85
C ASN A 299 14.01 -3.12 -19.31
N ALA A 300 14.44 -4.19 -19.95
CA ALA A 300 14.95 -4.18 -21.32
C ALA A 300 13.91 -3.70 -22.35
N SER A 301 12.61 -3.83 -22.08
CA SER A 301 11.55 -3.44 -23.03
C SER A 301 11.45 -1.93 -23.26
N VAL A 302 11.99 -1.13 -22.34
CA VAL A 302 11.95 0.35 -22.39
C VAL A 302 13.32 1.00 -22.39
N ALA A 303 14.40 0.29 -22.10
CA ALA A 303 15.74 0.84 -21.84
C ALA A 303 16.23 1.80 -22.92
N ASP A 304 16.10 1.43 -24.21
CA ASP A 304 16.56 2.21 -25.37
C ASP A 304 15.60 3.36 -25.77
N LYS A 305 14.45 3.47 -25.11
CA LYS A 305 13.37 4.44 -25.42
C LYS A 305 13.25 5.55 -24.40
N LEU A 306 13.99 5.46 -23.30
CA LEU A 306 13.91 6.40 -22.18
C LEU A 306 14.56 7.74 -22.54
N GLY A 307 13.79 8.81 -22.36
CA GLY A 307 14.21 10.20 -22.55
C GLY A 307 14.80 10.84 -21.28
N PRO A 308 14.72 12.19 -21.18
CA PRO A 308 15.20 12.94 -20.03
C PRO A 308 14.51 12.51 -18.74
N ALA A 309 15.11 12.86 -17.58
CA ALA A 309 14.63 12.43 -16.29
C ALA A 309 14.44 13.60 -15.33
N TYR A 310 13.40 13.52 -14.50
CA TYR A 310 13.22 14.36 -13.31
C TYR A 310 13.96 13.77 -12.13
N ASP A 311 14.51 14.61 -11.28
CA ASP A 311 14.97 14.23 -9.95
C ASP A 311 13.82 14.36 -8.96
N SER A 312 13.44 13.27 -8.31
CA SER A 312 12.30 13.23 -7.40
C SER A 312 12.60 12.46 -6.13
N ILE A 313 11.68 12.49 -5.18
CA ILE A 313 11.78 11.65 -3.96
C ILE A 313 11.76 10.15 -4.31
N ARG A 314 11.12 9.76 -5.44
CA ARG A 314 11.10 8.37 -5.95
C ARG A 314 12.40 7.98 -6.68
N GLY A 315 13.43 8.82 -6.68
CA GLY A 315 14.60 8.68 -7.54
C GLY A 315 14.40 9.33 -8.91
N LYS A 316 15.08 8.83 -9.94
CA LYS A 316 14.96 9.37 -11.31
C LYS A 316 13.66 8.90 -11.96
N ILE A 317 12.79 9.83 -12.32
CA ILE A 317 11.59 9.57 -13.13
C ILE A 317 11.96 9.83 -14.58
N ARG A 318 12.02 8.77 -15.39
CA ARG A 318 12.48 8.83 -16.80
C ARG A 318 11.31 8.88 -17.76
N LEU A 319 11.32 9.83 -18.68
CA LEU A 319 10.25 10.01 -19.66
C LEU A 319 10.26 8.94 -20.75
N LEU A 320 9.09 8.44 -21.08
CA LEU A 320 8.83 7.51 -22.18
C LEU A 320 7.68 8.03 -23.04
N ALA A 321 7.94 8.25 -24.34
CA ALA A 321 6.90 8.59 -25.31
C ALA A 321 6.23 7.31 -25.82
N ALA A 322 5.18 6.87 -25.13
CA ALA A 322 4.41 5.67 -25.49
C ALA A 322 3.04 5.69 -24.81
N SER A 323 2.04 5.10 -25.47
CA SER A 323 0.72 4.86 -24.89
C SER A 323 0.66 3.61 -24.03
N GLN A 324 1.68 2.75 -24.09
CA GLN A 324 1.75 1.50 -23.36
C GLN A 324 3.19 1.14 -23.03
N PHE A 325 3.40 0.53 -21.85
CA PHE A 325 4.65 -0.15 -21.51
C PHE A 325 4.38 -1.39 -20.68
N LYS A 326 5.36 -2.29 -20.63
CA LYS A 326 5.27 -3.55 -19.90
C LYS A 326 6.40 -3.69 -18.90
N ILE A 327 6.11 -4.42 -17.84
CA ILE A 327 7.08 -4.86 -16.83
C ILE A 327 6.93 -6.36 -16.66
N GLU A 328 8.03 -7.08 -16.66
CA GLU A 328 8.07 -8.50 -16.33
C GLU A 328 8.82 -8.70 -15.01
N ARG A 329 8.20 -9.41 -14.07
CA ARG A 329 8.79 -9.80 -12.79
C ARG A 329 8.76 -11.31 -12.62
N THR A 330 9.69 -11.85 -11.82
CA THR A 330 9.70 -13.27 -11.50
C THR A 330 9.08 -13.47 -10.12
N TYR A 331 8.11 -14.37 -10.05
CA TYR A 331 7.54 -14.85 -8.82
C TYR A 331 8.38 -16.02 -8.28
N HIS A 332 8.79 -15.95 -7.00
CA HIS A 332 9.68 -16.94 -6.38
C HIS A 332 8.99 -17.85 -5.36
N GLY A 333 7.66 -17.91 -5.44
CA GLY A 333 6.86 -18.77 -4.58
C GLY A 333 6.68 -18.24 -3.16
N VAL A 334 5.68 -18.80 -2.50
CA VAL A 334 5.44 -18.71 -1.05
C VAL A 334 5.04 -20.08 -0.55
N LEU A 335 5.19 -20.35 0.75
CA LEU A 335 4.78 -21.62 1.35
C LEU A 335 3.94 -21.38 2.60
N PRO A 336 2.94 -22.23 2.88
CA PRO A 336 2.18 -22.13 4.13
C PRO A 336 3.06 -22.39 5.35
N HIS A 337 3.98 -23.34 5.27
CA HIS A 337 4.90 -23.74 6.34
C HIS A 337 6.18 -24.36 5.79
N TRP A 338 7.17 -24.55 6.67
CA TRP A 338 8.42 -25.26 6.38
C TRP A 338 8.48 -26.61 7.07
N PRO A 339 9.40 -27.51 6.63
CA PRO A 339 9.53 -28.84 7.22
C PRO A 339 9.86 -28.81 8.71
N GLY A 340 9.45 -29.81 9.46
CA GLY A 340 9.83 -30.01 10.86
C GLY A 340 11.30 -30.35 11.04
N ILE A 341 11.81 -30.08 12.22
CA ILE A 341 13.12 -30.51 12.70
C ILE A 341 12.93 -31.86 13.37
N LYS A 342 13.41 -32.94 12.72
CA LYS A 342 13.05 -34.33 13.10
C LYS A 342 14.08 -35.05 13.95
N GLU A 343 15.33 -34.59 13.95
CA GLU A 343 16.46 -35.27 14.55
C GLU A 343 17.34 -34.32 15.37
N GLY A 344 18.01 -34.88 16.36
CA GLY A 344 18.98 -34.19 17.18
C GLY A 344 18.38 -33.40 18.36
N PRO A 345 19.24 -32.81 19.21
CA PRO A 345 18.82 -32.04 20.40
C PRO A 345 17.93 -30.84 20.06
N GLU A 346 18.07 -30.29 18.87
CA GLU A 346 17.26 -29.17 18.37
C GLU A 346 15.79 -29.56 18.16
N ALA A 347 15.51 -30.81 17.75
CA ALA A 347 14.17 -31.35 17.63
C ALA A 347 13.47 -31.43 19.00
N ASP A 348 14.21 -31.89 20.02
CA ASP A 348 13.72 -31.93 21.39
C ASP A 348 13.45 -30.52 21.92
N GLN A 349 14.33 -29.57 21.66
CA GLN A 349 14.17 -28.18 22.08
C GLN A 349 12.92 -27.53 21.46
N VAL A 350 12.67 -27.71 20.16
CA VAL A 350 11.45 -27.23 19.49
C VAL A 350 10.22 -27.85 20.12
N THR A 351 10.25 -29.18 20.35
CA THR A 351 9.14 -29.93 20.94
C THR A 351 8.85 -29.48 22.38
N ASP A 352 9.86 -29.19 23.17
CA ASP A 352 9.68 -28.74 24.56
C ASP A 352 9.13 -27.31 24.61
N LEU A 353 9.60 -26.42 23.74
CA LEU A 353 9.00 -25.09 23.60
C LEU A 353 7.52 -25.17 23.15
N LEU A 354 7.21 -26.06 22.20
CA LEU A 354 5.84 -26.29 21.76
C LEU A 354 4.95 -26.71 22.94
N LYS A 355 5.42 -27.61 23.81
CA LYS A 355 4.66 -27.99 25.04
C LYS A 355 4.47 -26.81 25.98
N VAL A 356 5.43 -25.89 26.08
CA VAL A 356 5.29 -24.66 26.87
C VAL A 356 4.20 -23.76 26.32
N ASP A 357 4.24 -23.47 25.00
CA ASP A 357 3.26 -22.62 24.34
C ASP A 357 1.85 -23.24 24.38
N LEU A 358 1.73 -24.57 24.25
CA LEU A 358 0.44 -25.27 24.35
C LEU A 358 -0.18 -25.19 25.74
N ARG A 359 0.61 -25.16 26.83
CA ARG A 359 0.09 -24.92 28.18
C ARG A 359 -0.56 -23.55 28.32
N LYS A 360 -0.08 -22.56 27.53
CA LYS A 360 -0.57 -21.18 27.48
C LYS A 360 -1.46 -20.91 26.26
N ARG A 361 -1.96 -21.94 25.55
CA ARG A 361 -2.65 -21.78 24.27
C ARG A 361 -3.83 -20.82 24.29
N ARG A 362 -4.53 -20.68 25.43
CA ARG A 362 -5.63 -19.71 25.59
C ARG A 362 -5.16 -18.24 25.54
N GLU A 363 -3.88 -17.98 25.83
CA GLU A 363 -3.26 -16.66 25.79
C GLU A 363 -2.75 -16.32 24.38
N LEU A 364 -2.69 -17.29 23.45
CA LEU A 364 -2.21 -17.07 22.09
C LEU A 364 -3.10 -16.10 21.30
N ILE A 365 -4.42 -16.23 21.47
CA ILE A 365 -5.40 -15.34 20.86
C ILE A 365 -6.12 -14.62 22.01
N PRO A 366 -5.94 -13.32 22.20
CA PRO A 366 -6.52 -12.57 23.31
C PRO A 366 -8.06 -12.68 23.34
N VAL A 367 -8.62 -12.91 24.52
CA VAL A 367 -10.06 -12.89 24.79
C VAL A 367 -10.35 -11.66 25.64
N ARG A 368 -11.38 -10.92 25.26
CA ARG A 368 -11.80 -9.77 26.06
C ARG A 368 -12.55 -10.21 27.31
N GLU A 369 -11.92 -10.08 28.44
CA GLU A 369 -12.54 -10.16 29.75
C GLU A 369 -12.83 -8.76 30.32
N ASN A 370 -12.04 -7.76 29.92
CA ASN A 370 -12.15 -6.36 30.35
C ASN A 370 -12.36 -5.45 29.11
N LYS A 371 -13.26 -4.45 29.24
CA LYS A 371 -13.53 -3.45 28.18
C LYS A 371 -12.34 -2.60 27.79
N ASP A 372 -11.33 -2.52 28.65
CA ASP A 372 -10.12 -1.74 28.44
C ASP A 372 -8.95 -2.58 27.86
N ASP A 373 -9.19 -3.86 27.52
CA ASP A 373 -8.17 -4.69 26.86
C ASP A 373 -8.06 -4.30 25.38
N TRP A 374 -7.03 -3.52 25.05
CA TRP A 374 -6.72 -3.05 23.71
C TRP A 374 -6.47 -4.17 22.68
N ARG A 375 -6.12 -5.38 23.14
CA ARG A 375 -5.84 -6.55 22.28
C ARG A 375 -7.07 -7.22 21.67
N VAL A 376 -8.26 -6.65 21.87
CA VAL A 376 -9.51 -7.19 21.28
C VAL A 376 -9.90 -6.60 19.94
N SER A 377 -9.15 -5.63 19.41
CA SER A 377 -9.37 -5.11 18.06
C SER A 377 -9.08 -6.16 16.99
N ALA A 378 -9.54 -5.92 15.76
CA ALA A 378 -9.29 -6.81 14.62
C ALA A 378 -7.78 -7.03 14.38
N TYR A 379 -6.95 -6.00 14.60
CA TYR A 379 -5.50 -6.09 14.45
C TYR A 379 -4.88 -7.10 15.45
N TRP A 380 -5.10 -6.90 16.75
CA TRP A 380 -4.49 -7.77 17.76
C TRP A 380 -5.07 -9.18 17.76
N GLN A 381 -6.36 -9.34 17.41
CA GLN A 381 -6.92 -10.65 17.13
C GLN A 381 -6.22 -11.30 15.94
N GLY A 382 -6.04 -10.58 14.85
CA GLY A 382 -5.35 -11.06 13.64
C GLY A 382 -3.93 -11.55 13.93
N LYS A 383 -3.15 -10.77 14.70
CA LYS A 383 -1.81 -11.19 15.17
C LYS A 383 -1.87 -12.48 16.00
N GLY A 384 -2.83 -12.57 16.91
CA GLY A 384 -3.05 -13.79 17.70
C GLY A 384 -3.45 -15.01 16.86
N LEU A 385 -4.32 -14.83 15.86
CA LEU A 385 -4.72 -15.87 14.92
C LEU A 385 -3.52 -16.38 14.12
N THR A 386 -2.68 -15.46 13.61
CA THR A 386 -1.45 -15.82 12.88
C THR A 386 -0.47 -16.58 13.78
N ARG A 387 -0.24 -16.10 15.00
CA ARG A 387 0.60 -16.79 16.00
C ARG A 387 0.14 -18.23 16.25
N ALA A 388 -1.18 -18.42 16.43
CA ALA A 388 -1.74 -19.73 16.68
C ALA A 388 -1.65 -20.67 15.45
N THR A 389 -1.87 -20.16 14.24
CA THR A 389 -1.76 -20.94 13.01
C THR A 389 -0.32 -21.32 12.66
N GLN A 390 0.65 -20.41 12.91
CA GLN A 390 2.08 -20.75 12.78
C GLN A 390 2.49 -21.85 13.75
N LEU A 391 2.03 -21.78 14.99
CA LEU A 391 2.30 -22.80 15.99
C LEU A 391 1.64 -24.15 15.59
N ALA A 392 0.40 -24.12 15.04
CA ALA A 392 -0.27 -25.30 14.52
C ALA A 392 0.51 -25.95 13.38
N ALA A 393 1.07 -25.16 12.48
CA ALA A 393 1.91 -25.63 11.39
C ALA A 393 3.21 -26.29 11.91
N VAL A 394 3.87 -25.69 12.89
CA VAL A 394 5.05 -26.31 13.56
C VAL A 394 4.67 -27.63 14.21
N ALA A 395 3.57 -27.67 14.99
CA ALA A 395 3.08 -28.89 15.63
C ALA A 395 2.85 -30.03 14.61
N GLU A 396 2.16 -29.71 13.50
CA GLU A 396 1.93 -30.64 12.39
C GLU A 396 3.23 -31.19 11.82
N GLN A 397 4.19 -30.30 11.54
CA GLN A 397 5.46 -30.68 10.94
C GLN A 397 6.38 -31.44 11.91
N GLN A 398 6.24 -31.23 13.23
CA GLN A 398 6.87 -32.06 14.26
C GLN A 398 6.17 -33.40 14.47
N GLY A 399 4.96 -33.62 13.94
CA GLY A 399 4.18 -34.84 14.03
C GLY A 399 3.14 -34.84 15.17
N ASP A 400 2.97 -33.73 15.88
CA ASP A 400 1.94 -33.58 16.91
C ASP A 400 0.62 -33.11 16.32
N LEU A 401 -0.11 -34.00 15.69
CA LEU A 401 -1.39 -33.71 15.06
C LEU A 401 -2.48 -33.34 16.08
N ALA A 402 -2.39 -33.85 17.30
CA ALA A 402 -3.35 -33.49 18.35
C ALA A 402 -3.20 -32.04 18.79
N ALA A 403 -1.95 -31.54 18.92
CA ALA A 403 -1.67 -30.16 19.21
C ALA A 403 -2.13 -29.23 18.05
N ARG A 404 -1.84 -29.62 16.79
CA ARG A 404 -2.34 -28.92 15.61
C ARG A 404 -3.86 -28.73 15.65
N ASP A 405 -4.60 -29.81 15.89
CA ASP A 405 -6.07 -29.81 15.87
C ASP A 405 -6.63 -28.94 16.99
N GLN A 406 -6.04 -28.98 18.20
CA GLN A 406 -6.43 -28.09 19.30
C GLN A 406 -6.22 -26.60 18.98
N LEU A 407 -5.11 -26.27 18.31
CA LEU A 407 -4.82 -24.88 17.91
C LEU A 407 -5.75 -24.42 16.79
N LEU A 408 -6.02 -25.26 15.80
CA LEU A 408 -6.97 -24.94 14.73
C LEU A 408 -8.39 -24.78 15.24
N MET A 409 -8.81 -25.59 16.23
CA MET A 409 -10.11 -25.43 16.88
C MET A 409 -10.21 -24.06 17.57
N LEU A 410 -9.17 -23.65 18.32
CA LEU A 410 -9.11 -22.34 18.95
C LEU A 410 -9.21 -21.19 17.93
N VAL A 411 -8.52 -21.31 16.78
CA VAL A 411 -8.57 -20.33 15.70
C VAL A 411 -9.97 -20.24 15.10
N LYS A 412 -10.59 -21.41 14.79
CA LYS A 412 -11.97 -21.46 14.27
C LYS A 412 -12.96 -20.82 15.23
N GLU A 413 -12.98 -21.22 16.50
CA GLU A 413 -13.86 -20.64 17.52
C GLU A 413 -13.77 -19.11 17.58
N ARG A 414 -12.55 -18.58 17.46
CA ARG A 414 -12.31 -17.14 17.49
C ARG A 414 -12.82 -16.42 16.26
N MET A 415 -12.54 -16.97 15.07
CA MET A 415 -13.00 -16.40 13.79
C MET A 415 -14.53 -16.47 13.69
N GLU A 416 -15.12 -17.60 14.04
CA GLU A 416 -16.56 -17.83 14.01
C GLU A 416 -17.31 -16.89 14.97
N TRP A 417 -16.73 -16.62 16.16
CA TRP A 417 -17.30 -15.68 17.10
C TRP A 417 -17.35 -14.25 16.53
N TRP A 418 -16.28 -13.80 15.88
CA TRP A 418 -16.23 -12.50 15.21
C TRP A 418 -17.17 -12.43 14.00
N PHE A 419 -17.12 -13.45 13.16
CA PHE A 419 -17.94 -13.56 11.95
C PHE A 419 -19.42 -13.73 12.28
N GLY A 420 -19.77 -14.22 13.44
CA GLY A 420 -21.16 -14.33 13.90
C GLY A 420 -21.84 -12.97 14.17
N GLY A 421 -21.07 -11.93 14.41
CA GLY A 421 -21.55 -10.54 14.54
C GLY A 421 -22.42 -10.25 15.78
N THR A 422 -22.59 -11.21 16.71
CA THR A 422 -23.49 -11.07 17.87
C THR A 422 -22.84 -10.37 19.06
N GLY A 423 -21.52 -10.44 19.16
CA GLY A 423 -20.72 -9.87 20.25
C GLY A 423 -20.50 -8.35 20.13
N ARG A 424 -19.64 -7.81 20.99
CA ARG A 424 -19.18 -6.42 20.91
C ARG A 424 -18.16 -6.20 19.79
N SER A 425 -17.47 -7.27 19.39
CA SER A 425 -16.55 -7.26 18.24
C SER A 425 -17.32 -7.77 17.03
N TYR A 426 -17.28 -7.00 15.92
CA TYR A 426 -18.04 -7.32 14.72
C TYR A 426 -17.50 -6.57 13.50
N PHE A 427 -17.87 -7.04 12.32
CA PHE A 427 -17.63 -6.38 11.04
C PHE A 427 -18.85 -5.56 10.61
N HIS A 428 -18.61 -4.36 10.08
CA HIS A 428 -19.63 -3.47 9.55
C HIS A 428 -19.31 -3.11 8.11
N LEU A 429 -20.21 -3.46 7.17
CA LEU A 429 -20.11 -3.01 5.77
C LEU A 429 -20.77 -1.63 5.63
N ASN A 430 -19.98 -0.61 5.41
CA ASN A 430 -20.45 0.72 5.03
C ASN A 430 -20.66 0.78 3.51
N LYS A 431 -21.90 0.62 3.05
CA LYS A 431 -22.25 0.64 1.61
C LYS A 431 -21.98 1.98 0.94
N GLY A 432 -22.02 3.11 1.67
CA GLY A 432 -21.75 4.44 1.11
C GLY A 432 -20.28 4.67 0.75
N LEU A 433 -19.38 4.01 1.47
CA LEU A 433 -17.95 4.02 1.19
C LEU A 433 -17.52 2.78 0.39
N GLY A 434 -18.28 1.69 0.44
CA GLY A 434 -17.84 0.39 -0.08
C GLY A 434 -16.66 -0.14 0.74
N THR A 435 -16.77 -0.15 2.07
CA THR A 435 -15.70 -0.61 2.96
C THR A 435 -16.24 -1.44 4.12
N VAL A 436 -15.45 -2.41 4.55
CA VAL A 436 -15.69 -3.18 5.77
C VAL A 436 -14.83 -2.60 6.88
N VAL A 437 -15.47 -2.07 7.92
CA VAL A 437 -14.79 -1.58 9.12
C VAL A 437 -15.08 -2.50 10.31
N THR A 438 -14.33 -2.34 11.39
CA THR A 438 -14.41 -3.22 12.56
C THR A 438 -14.64 -2.47 13.86
N TYR A 439 -15.35 -3.11 14.77
CA TYR A 439 -15.49 -2.62 16.14
C TYR A 439 -15.05 -3.70 17.12
N PRO A 440 -14.37 -3.31 18.23
CA PRO A 440 -13.93 -1.95 18.54
C PRO A 440 -12.94 -1.40 17.52
N ASP A 441 -12.99 -0.06 17.29
CA ASP A 441 -12.00 0.65 16.46
C ASP A 441 -10.66 0.74 17.19
N GLU A 442 -9.58 0.59 16.43
CA GLU A 442 -8.20 0.83 16.87
C GLU A 442 -7.32 1.18 15.68
N PHE A 443 -6.29 1.96 15.89
CA PHE A 443 -5.40 2.48 14.85
C PHE A 443 -6.14 3.26 13.74
N PHE A 444 -7.28 3.89 14.09
CA PHE A 444 -8.12 4.65 13.17
C PHE A 444 -8.67 3.80 12.00
N ALA A 445 -8.76 2.47 12.18
CA ALA A 445 -9.24 1.55 11.14
C ALA A 445 -10.70 1.79 10.73
N THR A 446 -11.51 2.38 11.62
CA THR A 446 -12.88 2.82 11.32
C THR A 446 -12.95 4.33 11.08
N GLU A 447 -12.37 5.15 11.96
CA GLU A 447 -12.46 6.61 11.87
C GLU A 447 -11.79 7.20 10.62
N GLU A 448 -10.73 6.55 10.11
CA GLU A 448 -9.98 6.97 8.92
C GLU A 448 -9.82 5.85 7.88
N MET A 449 -10.37 4.68 8.12
CA MET A 449 -10.22 3.46 7.28
C MET A 449 -8.74 3.09 7.07
N ASN A 450 -7.91 3.29 8.10
CA ASN A 450 -6.49 2.99 8.05
C ASN A 450 -6.24 1.48 8.11
N ASP A 451 -5.17 1.03 7.45
CA ASP A 451 -4.49 -0.24 7.70
C ASP A 451 -5.31 -1.52 7.43
N HIS A 452 -6.43 -1.44 6.71
CA HIS A 452 -7.32 -2.59 6.50
C HIS A 452 -6.59 -3.82 5.96
N HIS A 453 -5.67 -3.64 5.00
CA HIS A 453 -4.90 -4.75 4.43
C HIS A 453 -3.90 -5.35 5.43
N PHE A 454 -3.34 -4.55 6.35
CA PHE A 454 -2.52 -5.07 7.46
C PHE A 454 -3.37 -5.93 8.40
N HIS A 455 -4.54 -5.41 8.81
CA HIS A 455 -5.45 -6.09 9.71
C HIS A 455 -6.02 -7.36 9.07
N TYR A 456 -6.65 -7.25 7.92
CA TYR A 456 -7.37 -8.37 7.28
C TYR A 456 -6.44 -9.41 6.67
N GLY A 457 -5.21 -9.04 6.32
CA GLY A 457 -4.18 -9.97 5.86
C GLY A 457 -3.93 -11.10 6.86
N TYR A 458 -3.90 -10.81 8.17
CA TYR A 458 -3.77 -11.79 9.23
C TYR A 458 -4.98 -12.75 9.30
N TRP A 459 -6.20 -12.21 9.13
CA TRP A 459 -7.44 -13.00 9.14
C TRP A 459 -7.53 -13.93 7.93
N ILE A 460 -7.23 -13.41 6.75
CA ILE A 460 -7.23 -14.17 5.50
C ILE A 460 -6.18 -15.29 5.56
N ARG A 461 -5.00 -15.02 6.12
CA ARG A 461 -3.99 -16.05 6.35
C ARG A 461 -4.51 -17.16 7.25
N ALA A 462 -5.08 -16.80 8.40
CA ALA A 462 -5.61 -17.78 9.34
C ALA A 462 -6.73 -18.62 8.70
N ALA A 463 -7.61 -18.01 7.94
CA ALA A 463 -8.65 -18.68 7.16
C ALA A 463 -8.06 -19.67 6.13
N ALA A 464 -7.00 -19.26 5.42
CA ALA A 464 -6.33 -20.13 4.47
C ALA A 464 -5.70 -21.34 5.13
N GLU A 465 -5.08 -21.19 6.30
CA GLU A 465 -4.52 -22.31 7.08
C GLU A 465 -5.62 -23.29 7.55
N ILE A 466 -6.81 -22.79 7.90
CA ILE A 466 -7.97 -23.64 8.16
C ILE A 466 -8.39 -24.36 6.88
N ALA A 467 -8.56 -23.64 5.77
CA ALA A 467 -9.09 -24.14 4.52
C ALA A 467 -8.22 -25.28 3.92
N LEU A 468 -6.90 -25.18 4.06
CA LEU A 468 -5.96 -26.24 3.65
C LEU A 468 -6.20 -27.58 4.37
N ARG A 469 -6.81 -27.57 5.57
CA ARG A 469 -7.03 -28.74 6.42
C ARG A 469 -8.51 -29.10 6.57
N ASP A 470 -9.39 -28.12 6.44
CA ASP A 470 -10.85 -28.25 6.48
C ASP A 470 -11.51 -27.38 5.40
N PRO A 471 -11.51 -27.87 4.14
CA PRO A 471 -12.13 -27.12 3.04
C PRO A 471 -13.63 -26.90 3.21
N ALA A 472 -14.31 -27.72 4.02
CA ALA A 472 -15.75 -27.55 4.28
C ALA A 472 -16.04 -26.27 5.07
N TRP A 473 -15.17 -25.90 6.01
CA TRP A 473 -15.27 -24.65 6.74
C TRP A 473 -15.20 -23.42 5.81
N ALA A 474 -14.36 -23.51 4.77
CA ALA A 474 -14.11 -22.42 3.82
C ALA A 474 -15.16 -22.32 2.71
N ALA A 475 -16.19 -23.14 2.70
CA ALA A 475 -17.28 -23.03 1.72
C ALA A 475 -18.00 -21.67 1.86
N LYS A 476 -18.49 -21.09 0.74
CA LYS A 476 -19.15 -19.77 0.73
C LYS A 476 -20.42 -19.73 1.58
N ASP A 477 -21.16 -20.82 1.64
CA ASP A 477 -22.35 -21.00 2.49
C ASP A 477 -22.01 -21.32 3.96
N LYS A 478 -20.73 -21.43 4.29
CA LYS A 478 -20.20 -21.55 5.64
C LYS A 478 -19.49 -20.24 6.02
N TRP A 479 -18.21 -20.31 6.37
CA TRP A 479 -17.46 -19.12 6.83
C TRP A 479 -16.65 -18.45 5.73
N GLY A 480 -16.44 -19.11 4.60
CA GLY A 480 -15.69 -18.58 3.46
C GLY A 480 -16.27 -17.29 2.89
N GLY A 481 -17.61 -17.10 2.92
CA GLY A 481 -18.22 -15.86 2.48
C GLY A 481 -17.77 -14.64 3.27
N MET A 482 -17.57 -14.77 4.60
CA MET A 482 -17.05 -13.67 5.43
C MET A 482 -15.58 -13.37 5.13
N VAL A 483 -14.78 -14.39 4.79
CA VAL A 483 -13.39 -14.18 4.36
C VAL A 483 -13.35 -13.48 3.01
N ASP A 484 -14.18 -13.91 2.05
CA ASP A 484 -14.29 -13.26 0.74
C ASP A 484 -14.73 -11.78 0.87
N LEU A 485 -15.53 -11.43 1.88
CA LEU A 485 -15.90 -10.04 2.18
C LEU A 485 -14.68 -9.21 2.59
N LEU A 486 -13.78 -9.75 3.42
CA LEU A 486 -12.52 -9.08 3.80
C LEU A 486 -11.57 -8.98 2.60
N VAL A 487 -11.52 -10.01 1.76
CA VAL A 487 -10.76 -9.99 0.50
C VAL A 487 -11.27 -8.89 -0.41
N ALA A 488 -12.59 -8.76 -0.58
CA ALA A 488 -13.19 -7.72 -1.43
C ALA A 488 -12.89 -6.30 -0.93
N ASP A 489 -12.80 -6.10 0.38
CA ASP A 489 -12.44 -4.81 0.96
C ASP A 489 -11.02 -4.36 0.55
N ILE A 490 -10.03 -5.27 0.56
CA ILE A 490 -8.62 -4.89 0.35
C ILE A 490 -8.11 -5.14 -1.08
N ALA A 491 -8.78 -5.98 -1.87
CA ALA A 491 -8.24 -6.44 -3.15
C ALA A 491 -9.33 -6.73 -4.20
N ASN A 492 -10.39 -5.91 -4.27
CA ASN A 492 -11.40 -6.04 -5.30
C ASN A 492 -10.81 -5.75 -6.69
N PRO A 493 -10.82 -6.69 -7.67
CA PRO A 493 -10.30 -6.46 -9.02
C PRO A 493 -11.29 -5.76 -9.96
N GLN A 494 -12.53 -5.53 -9.52
CA GLN A 494 -13.59 -4.95 -10.34
C GLN A 494 -13.51 -3.42 -10.36
N ARG A 495 -13.47 -2.82 -11.55
CA ARG A 495 -13.51 -1.36 -11.74
C ARG A 495 -14.95 -0.87 -11.86
N GLY A 496 -15.20 0.36 -11.39
CA GLY A 496 -16.52 0.98 -11.47
C GLY A 496 -17.58 0.28 -10.62
N GLY A 497 -17.18 -0.49 -9.63
CA GLY A 497 -18.06 -1.20 -8.71
C GLY A 497 -18.80 -0.26 -7.77
N THR A 498 -19.99 -0.68 -7.32
CA THR A 498 -20.80 0.02 -6.30
C THR A 498 -20.51 -0.50 -4.90
N ASP A 499 -20.07 -1.76 -4.79
CA ASP A 499 -19.88 -2.43 -3.50
C ASP A 499 -18.49 -2.17 -2.91
N PHE A 500 -17.43 -2.30 -3.72
CA PHE A 500 -16.05 -2.05 -3.31
C PHE A 500 -15.27 -1.33 -4.42
N PRO A 501 -14.36 -0.40 -4.08
CA PRO A 501 -13.50 0.23 -5.07
C PRO A 501 -12.44 -0.74 -5.60
N PHE A 502 -11.93 -0.45 -6.79
CA PHE A 502 -10.84 -1.21 -7.41
C PHE A 502 -9.57 -1.12 -6.56
N LEU A 503 -8.99 -2.26 -6.19
CA LEU A 503 -7.73 -2.42 -5.45
C LEU A 503 -7.53 -1.40 -4.31
N ARG A 504 -8.58 -1.12 -3.51
CA ARG A 504 -8.64 -0.06 -2.48
C ARG A 504 -7.29 0.51 -2.02
N PRO A 505 -6.43 -0.22 -1.28
CA PRO A 505 -5.20 0.37 -0.75
C PRO A 505 -4.05 0.37 -1.77
N PHE A 506 -4.11 -0.41 -2.84
CA PHE A 506 -2.98 -0.62 -3.73
C PHE A 506 -2.98 0.36 -4.90
N ASP A 507 -1.88 1.09 -5.07
CA ASP A 507 -1.63 1.95 -6.22
C ASP A 507 -0.78 1.21 -7.27
N PRO A 508 -1.37 0.83 -8.41
CA PRO A 508 -0.67 0.05 -9.43
C PRO A 508 0.56 0.76 -10.03
N TYR A 509 0.54 2.10 -10.10
CA TYR A 509 1.64 2.86 -10.70
C TYR A 509 2.81 3.05 -9.74
N SER A 510 2.53 3.32 -8.47
CA SER A 510 3.56 3.36 -7.42
C SER A 510 4.07 1.97 -7.07
N GLY A 511 3.29 0.92 -7.33
CA GLY A 511 3.63 -0.48 -7.09
C GLY A 511 3.52 -0.92 -5.63
N PHE A 512 2.88 -0.12 -4.77
CA PHE A 512 2.70 -0.43 -3.35
C PHE A 512 1.38 0.12 -2.80
N SER A 513 1.00 -0.37 -1.63
CA SER A 513 -0.24 0.01 -0.95
C SER A 513 -0.06 1.23 -0.05
N MET A 514 -1.18 1.89 0.27
CA MET A 514 -1.25 3.07 1.12
C MET A 514 -2.12 2.81 2.35
N ALA A 515 -1.64 3.26 3.51
CA ALA A 515 -2.24 2.94 4.79
C ALA A 515 -3.48 3.78 5.12
N SER A 516 -3.41 5.12 4.92
CA SER A 516 -4.49 6.00 5.33
C SER A 516 -5.66 6.02 4.36
N GLY A 517 -6.87 5.77 4.87
CA GLY A 517 -8.09 5.83 4.04
C GLY A 517 -8.43 7.23 3.58
N VAL A 518 -8.19 8.22 4.42
CA VAL A 518 -8.54 9.63 4.16
C VAL A 518 -7.41 10.46 3.55
N GLY A 519 -6.14 10.11 3.80
CA GLY A 519 -4.98 10.75 3.20
C GLY A 519 -4.83 12.24 3.53
N LEU A 520 -5.10 12.67 4.76
CA LEU A 520 -5.10 14.09 5.18
C LEU A 520 -3.72 14.60 5.61
N TYR A 521 -2.63 14.11 5.02
CA TYR A 521 -1.26 14.53 5.33
C TYR A 521 -0.74 15.54 4.29
N ASP A 522 -0.06 16.59 4.74
CA ASP A 522 0.57 17.61 3.89
C ASP A 522 1.73 17.05 3.03
N PHE A 523 2.24 15.88 3.39
CA PHE A 523 3.24 15.11 2.64
C PHE A 523 2.64 13.96 1.81
N GLY A 524 1.32 13.92 1.63
CA GLY A 524 0.60 12.90 0.85
C GLY A 524 0.42 11.58 1.57
N ASN A 525 -0.17 10.59 0.89
CA ASN A 525 -0.41 9.25 1.44
C ASN A 525 0.77 8.31 1.18
N GLY A 526 0.82 7.21 1.92
CA GLY A 526 1.86 6.18 1.85
C GLY A 526 1.69 5.15 2.96
N GLN A 527 2.78 4.51 3.41
CA GLN A 527 2.73 3.52 4.48
C GLN A 527 4.04 3.40 5.26
N GLU A 528 3.97 2.70 6.41
CA GLU A 528 5.10 2.38 7.28
C GLU A 528 5.27 0.89 7.61
N SER A 529 4.42 -0.02 7.08
CA SER A 529 4.43 -1.45 7.42
C SER A 529 4.32 -2.33 6.17
N THR A 530 5.39 -2.31 5.36
CA THR A 530 5.43 -3.03 4.08
C THR A 530 5.30 -4.53 4.22
N SER A 531 5.87 -5.10 5.29
CA SER A 531 5.83 -6.54 5.53
C SER A 531 4.44 -7.04 5.91
N GLU A 532 3.62 -6.23 6.57
CA GLU A 532 2.20 -6.55 6.82
C GLU A 532 1.38 -6.47 5.52
N ALA A 533 1.65 -5.49 4.64
CA ALA A 533 1.04 -5.42 3.32
C ALA A 533 1.38 -6.67 2.47
N ILE A 534 2.66 -7.00 2.37
CA ILE A 534 3.14 -8.17 1.62
C ILE A 534 2.59 -9.48 2.21
N ASN A 535 2.45 -9.57 3.55
CA ASN A 535 1.76 -10.69 4.21
C ASN A 535 0.29 -10.80 3.77
N ALA A 536 -0.42 -9.69 3.59
CA ALA A 536 -1.79 -9.69 3.08
C ALA A 536 -1.86 -10.27 1.65
N TRP A 537 -0.99 -9.82 0.76
CA TRP A 537 -0.96 -10.32 -0.63
C TRP A 537 -0.60 -11.80 -0.73
N ALA A 538 0.36 -12.26 0.05
CA ALA A 538 0.69 -13.67 0.16
C ALA A 538 -0.47 -14.50 0.75
N SER A 539 -1.24 -13.92 1.66
CA SER A 539 -2.44 -14.55 2.21
C SER A 539 -3.55 -14.72 1.17
N LEU A 540 -3.69 -13.78 0.22
CA LEU A 540 -4.58 -13.95 -0.94
C LEU A 540 -4.16 -15.11 -1.84
N ILE A 541 -2.84 -15.27 -2.07
CA ILE A 541 -2.31 -16.43 -2.82
C ILE A 541 -2.73 -17.73 -2.15
N LEU A 542 -2.50 -17.82 -0.84
CA LEU A 542 -2.80 -19.03 -0.09
C LEU A 542 -4.30 -19.32 0.01
N TRP A 543 -5.14 -18.28 0.21
CA TRP A 543 -6.60 -18.40 0.19
C TRP A 543 -7.12 -18.84 -1.18
N GLY A 544 -6.58 -18.25 -2.26
CA GLY A 544 -6.89 -18.62 -3.64
C GLY A 544 -6.55 -20.08 -3.94
N GLU A 545 -5.38 -20.56 -3.50
CA GLU A 545 -4.97 -21.96 -3.64
C GLU A 545 -5.84 -22.92 -2.81
N ALA A 546 -6.10 -22.58 -1.54
CA ALA A 546 -6.89 -23.41 -0.64
C ALA A 546 -8.36 -23.54 -1.08
N THR A 547 -8.92 -22.52 -1.72
CA THR A 547 -10.31 -22.51 -2.22
C THR A 547 -10.44 -22.86 -3.70
N GLY A 548 -9.33 -23.00 -4.43
CA GLY A 548 -9.31 -23.22 -5.87
C GLY A 548 -9.66 -21.99 -6.71
N ASN A 549 -9.64 -20.79 -6.11
CA ASN A 549 -9.89 -19.51 -6.79
C ASN A 549 -8.60 -19.01 -7.46
N ARG A 550 -8.40 -19.39 -8.72
CA ARG A 550 -7.20 -19.06 -9.49
C ARG A 550 -7.06 -17.56 -9.78
N GLU A 551 -8.18 -16.88 -10.01
CA GLU A 551 -8.17 -15.43 -10.29
C GLU A 551 -7.66 -14.65 -9.07
N LEU A 552 -8.13 -15.01 -7.88
CA LEU A 552 -7.65 -14.42 -6.62
C LEU A 552 -6.18 -14.75 -6.36
N ARG A 553 -5.77 -16.01 -6.59
CA ARG A 553 -4.36 -16.41 -6.49
C ARG A 553 -3.48 -15.56 -7.39
N ASP A 554 -3.83 -15.41 -8.65
CA ASP A 554 -3.05 -14.68 -9.64
C ASP A 554 -3.02 -13.17 -9.32
N LEU A 555 -4.12 -12.61 -8.80
CA LEU A 555 -4.15 -11.26 -8.24
C LEU A 555 -3.18 -11.13 -7.06
N GLY A 556 -3.23 -12.05 -6.10
CA GLY A 556 -2.31 -12.08 -4.96
C GLY A 556 -0.84 -12.14 -5.40
N ILE A 557 -0.53 -12.94 -6.42
CA ILE A 557 0.83 -13.05 -7.01
C ILE A 557 1.26 -11.71 -7.63
N TYR A 558 0.38 -11.06 -8.37
CA TYR A 558 0.66 -9.73 -8.94
C TYR A 558 0.96 -8.69 -7.85
N LEU A 559 0.08 -8.56 -6.84
CA LEU A 559 0.24 -7.61 -5.75
C LEU A 559 1.52 -7.89 -4.94
N TYR A 560 1.73 -9.15 -4.55
CA TYR A 560 2.92 -9.60 -3.82
C TYR A 560 4.22 -9.27 -4.57
N THR A 561 4.31 -9.69 -5.84
CA THR A 561 5.53 -9.54 -6.63
C THR A 561 5.83 -8.07 -6.91
N THR A 562 4.79 -7.28 -7.15
CA THR A 562 4.92 -5.85 -7.45
C THR A 562 5.33 -5.05 -6.21
N GLU A 563 4.69 -5.28 -5.05
CA GLU A 563 5.02 -4.54 -3.84
C GLU A 563 6.38 -4.95 -3.27
N VAL A 564 6.76 -6.22 -3.34
CA VAL A 564 8.14 -6.66 -2.99
C VAL A 564 9.20 -5.92 -3.81
N ASP A 565 8.96 -5.72 -5.11
CA ASP A 565 9.87 -4.99 -5.97
C ASP A 565 9.92 -3.49 -5.62
N ALA A 566 8.77 -2.85 -5.46
CA ALA A 566 8.68 -1.44 -5.05
C ALA A 566 9.33 -1.18 -3.68
N VAL A 567 9.11 -2.06 -2.71
CA VAL A 567 9.72 -1.99 -1.37
C VAL A 567 11.23 -2.10 -1.43
N SER A 568 11.75 -2.95 -2.31
CA SER A 568 13.20 -3.08 -2.55
C SER A 568 13.83 -1.78 -3.06
N HIS A 569 13.07 -0.95 -3.79
CA HIS A 569 13.50 0.38 -4.24
C HIS A 569 13.29 1.48 -3.20
N TYR A 570 12.09 1.58 -2.61
CA TYR A 570 11.69 2.80 -1.89
C TYR A 570 11.90 2.74 -0.39
N TRP A 571 11.88 1.54 0.22
CA TRP A 571 12.15 1.35 1.65
C TRP A 571 13.59 0.94 1.93
N PHE A 572 14.14 0.04 1.13
CA PHE A 572 15.47 -0.52 1.38
C PHE A 572 16.54 -0.04 0.40
N ASP A 573 16.15 0.52 -0.72
CA ASP A 573 17.04 0.98 -1.82
C ASP A 573 18.21 0.03 -2.09
N ILE A 574 17.95 -1.28 -2.12
CA ILE A 574 18.99 -2.29 -2.35
C ILE A 574 19.68 -2.13 -3.71
N HIS A 575 19.06 -1.39 -4.63
CA HIS A 575 19.56 -1.10 -5.97
C HIS A 575 20.31 0.24 -6.09
N GLY A 576 20.35 1.06 -5.02
CA GLY A 576 21.02 2.36 -5.01
C GLY A 576 20.45 3.37 -6.01
N GLN A 577 19.12 3.36 -6.26
CA GLN A 577 18.48 4.21 -7.26
C GLN A 577 17.67 5.38 -6.68
N VAL A 578 17.45 5.39 -5.37
CA VAL A 578 16.47 6.29 -4.73
C VAL A 578 17.11 7.22 -3.71
N PHE A 579 17.90 6.68 -2.78
CA PHE A 579 18.46 7.45 -1.69
C PHE A 579 19.67 8.29 -2.15
N PRO A 580 19.64 9.60 -1.91
CA PRO A 580 20.81 10.43 -2.21
C PRO A 580 21.95 10.14 -1.20
N PRO A 581 23.22 10.44 -1.56
CA PRO A 581 24.37 10.16 -0.70
C PRO A 581 24.33 10.83 0.68
N GLU A 582 23.60 11.92 0.80
CA GLU A 582 23.39 12.66 2.05
C GLU A 582 22.45 11.95 3.02
N TYR A 583 21.60 11.05 2.54
CA TYR A 583 20.71 10.23 3.37
C TYR A 583 21.54 9.19 4.12
N LYS A 584 21.51 9.24 5.44
CA LYS A 584 22.44 8.48 6.30
C LYS A 584 21.91 7.12 6.74
N ASN A 585 20.60 6.91 6.61
CA ASN A 585 19.98 5.64 7.02
C ASN A 585 20.11 4.60 5.90
N LEU A 586 20.09 3.31 6.26
CA LEU A 586 20.10 2.22 5.29
C LEU A 586 18.72 1.91 4.70
N GLU A 587 17.66 2.29 5.42
CA GLU A 587 16.27 2.15 4.98
C GLU A 587 15.46 3.40 5.33
N ALA A 588 14.29 3.50 4.73
CA ALA A 588 13.21 4.38 5.17
C ALA A 588 12.15 3.53 5.88
N SER A 589 11.67 3.98 7.04
CA SER A 589 10.57 3.30 7.73
C SER A 589 9.22 3.78 7.21
N TRP A 590 9.15 5.05 6.87
CA TRP A 590 7.95 5.76 6.47
C TRP A 590 8.12 6.35 5.07
N VAL A 591 7.38 5.82 4.09
CA VAL A 591 7.45 6.25 2.70
C VAL A 591 6.11 6.81 2.27
N PHE A 592 6.06 8.13 2.09
CA PHE A 592 4.90 8.90 1.68
C PHE A 592 5.16 9.64 0.36
N GLY A 593 4.16 10.32 -0.17
CA GLY A 593 4.28 11.08 -1.41
C GLY A 593 5.39 12.14 -1.37
N GLY A 594 5.49 12.89 -0.28
CA GLY A 594 6.43 14.00 -0.10
C GLY A 594 7.44 13.82 1.02
N ARG A 595 7.55 12.65 1.65
CA ARG A 595 8.45 12.41 2.78
C ARG A 595 8.89 10.97 2.91
N TYR A 596 10.18 10.78 3.13
CA TYR A 596 10.76 9.52 3.61
C TYR A 596 11.38 9.78 4.98
N ALA A 597 10.93 9.03 5.99
CA ALA A 597 11.38 9.21 7.36
C ALA A 597 11.86 7.90 7.97
N HIS A 598 12.80 7.98 8.90
CA HIS A 598 13.29 6.87 9.69
C HIS A 598 12.66 6.93 11.09
N LYS A 599 11.33 6.82 11.12
CA LYS A 599 10.49 6.79 12.33
C LYS A 599 9.15 6.13 12.01
N THR A 600 8.35 5.88 13.04
CA THR A 600 6.94 5.53 12.94
C THR A 600 6.08 6.67 13.48
N TRP A 601 4.75 6.54 13.39
CA TRP A 601 3.86 7.55 13.97
C TRP A 601 3.91 7.58 15.51
N TRP A 602 4.34 6.49 16.19
CA TRP A 602 4.37 6.39 17.67
C TRP A 602 5.75 6.45 18.28
N THR A 603 6.84 6.29 17.51
CA THR A 603 8.20 6.21 18.07
C THR A 603 9.29 6.50 17.06
N ASP A 604 10.42 7.01 17.59
CA ASP A 604 11.72 7.12 16.89
C ASP A 604 12.70 6.05 17.39
N GLU A 605 12.25 5.03 18.13
CA GLU A 605 13.10 3.97 18.68
C GLU A 605 13.58 3.04 17.57
N PRO A 606 14.91 2.91 17.32
CA PRO A 606 15.47 2.28 16.12
C PRO A 606 15.02 0.84 15.88
N ARG A 607 14.84 0.03 16.92
CA ARG A 607 14.40 -1.36 16.77
C ARG A 607 12.94 -1.43 16.30
N GLN A 608 12.10 -0.48 16.71
CA GLN A 608 10.72 -0.41 16.25
C GLN A 608 10.61 0.24 14.85
N THR A 609 11.42 1.27 14.58
CA THR A 609 11.42 1.93 13.26
C THR A 609 11.90 1.00 12.15
N LYS A 610 12.92 0.16 12.41
CA LYS A 610 13.34 -0.89 11.46
C LYS A 610 12.38 -2.06 11.44
N GLY A 611 11.99 -2.55 12.61
CA GLY A 611 11.23 -3.78 12.77
C GLY A 611 9.81 -3.72 12.22
N ILE A 612 9.19 -2.53 12.14
CA ILE A 612 7.83 -2.39 11.60
C ILE A 612 7.74 -2.82 10.12
N ASN A 613 8.80 -2.64 9.36
CA ASN A 613 8.88 -3.09 7.97
C ASN A 613 9.42 -4.52 7.80
N LEU A 614 9.61 -5.25 8.91
CA LEU A 614 10.05 -6.64 8.91
C LEU A 614 8.97 -7.60 9.41
N LEU A 615 8.16 -7.19 10.40
CA LEU A 615 7.11 -8.02 10.99
C LEU A 615 5.84 -8.07 10.11
N PRO A 616 5.15 -9.22 10.07
CA PRO A 616 5.52 -10.50 10.66
C PRO A 616 6.59 -11.21 9.82
N VAL A 617 7.62 -11.79 10.44
CA VAL A 617 8.56 -12.67 9.74
C VAL A 617 7.98 -14.07 9.68
N THR A 618 7.52 -14.47 8.51
CA THR A 618 6.84 -15.75 8.25
C THR A 618 7.41 -16.41 7.00
N THR A 619 6.90 -17.58 6.63
CA THR A 619 7.29 -18.26 5.38
C THR A 619 7.05 -17.42 4.12
N PHE A 620 6.29 -16.33 4.21
CA PHE A 620 6.09 -15.36 3.14
C PHE A 620 7.22 -14.32 3.03
N SER A 621 8.09 -14.23 4.04
CA SER A 621 9.12 -13.19 4.19
C SER A 621 10.47 -13.55 3.56
N THR A 622 10.54 -14.64 2.77
CA THR A 622 11.78 -15.09 2.11
C THR A 622 12.39 -14.03 1.19
N TYR A 623 11.58 -13.11 0.65
CA TYR A 623 12.01 -12.00 -0.22
C TYR A 623 13.07 -11.09 0.43
N PHE A 624 13.11 -10.98 1.75
CA PHE A 624 14.16 -10.26 2.45
C PHE A 624 15.57 -10.84 2.23
N GLY A 625 15.65 -12.14 1.93
CA GLY A 625 16.91 -12.81 1.63
C GLY A 625 17.49 -12.54 0.25
N ARG A 626 16.88 -11.64 -0.57
CA ARG A 626 17.35 -11.33 -1.94
C ARG A 626 18.74 -10.68 -1.97
N ASP A 627 19.09 -9.89 -0.97
CA ASP A 627 20.44 -9.34 -0.77
C ASP A 627 20.94 -9.67 0.65
N PRO A 628 21.62 -10.83 0.82
CA PRO A 628 22.17 -11.22 2.12
C PRO A 628 23.18 -10.22 2.68
N ALA A 629 23.93 -9.52 1.81
CA ALA A 629 24.88 -8.51 2.25
C ALA A 629 24.18 -7.29 2.83
N TYR A 630 23.08 -6.87 2.21
CA TYR A 630 22.22 -5.81 2.75
C TYR A 630 21.64 -6.19 4.12
N VAL A 631 21.08 -7.40 4.26
CA VAL A 631 20.53 -7.89 5.55
C VAL A 631 21.56 -7.79 6.67
N LYS A 632 22.78 -8.27 6.42
CA LYS A 632 23.87 -8.21 7.40
C LYS A 632 24.23 -6.77 7.78
N ARG A 633 24.36 -5.87 6.82
CA ARG A 633 24.65 -4.44 7.08
C ARG A 633 23.53 -3.77 7.86
N ASN A 634 22.28 -4.05 7.50
CA ASN A 634 21.10 -3.46 8.11
C ASN A 634 20.95 -3.87 9.58
N VAL A 635 21.14 -5.16 9.89
CA VAL A 635 21.15 -5.66 11.28
C VAL A 635 22.34 -5.10 12.07
N ALA A 636 23.53 -5.00 11.46
CA ALA A 636 24.71 -4.45 12.12
C ALA A 636 24.56 -2.95 12.47
N ALA A 637 23.81 -2.19 11.66
CA ALA A 637 23.53 -0.78 11.91
C ALA A 637 22.65 -0.53 13.14
N LEU A 638 21.85 -1.51 13.54
CA LEU A 638 20.94 -1.38 14.68
C LEU A 638 21.62 -0.98 15.99
N LYS A 639 22.84 -1.49 16.24
CA LYS A 639 23.58 -1.15 17.47
C LYS A 639 24.00 0.32 17.51
N PRO A 640 24.74 0.89 16.53
CA PRO A 640 25.10 2.30 16.55
C PRO A 640 23.88 3.23 16.51
N GLU A 641 22.80 2.89 15.84
CA GLU A 641 21.55 3.66 15.84
C GLU A 641 20.93 3.68 17.24
N THR A 642 20.84 2.53 17.91
CA THR A 642 20.34 2.43 19.28
C THR A 642 21.26 3.19 20.27
N ASP A 643 22.56 3.14 20.10
CA ASP A 643 23.51 3.89 20.92
C ASP A 643 23.33 5.41 20.74
N ASN A 644 23.13 5.90 19.50
CA ASN A 644 22.81 7.30 19.20
C ASN A 644 21.50 7.74 19.85
N TYR A 645 20.44 6.95 19.71
CA TYR A 645 19.14 7.19 20.32
C TYR A 645 19.25 7.29 21.84
N ASN A 646 19.98 6.37 22.47
CA ASN A 646 20.21 6.35 23.90
C ASN A 646 21.03 7.56 24.41
N ALA A 647 21.96 8.07 23.61
CA ALA A 647 22.79 9.21 23.98
C ALA A 647 22.06 10.55 24.05
N ILE A 648 20.92 10.66 23.34
CA ILE A 648 20.10 11.88 23.32
C ILE A 648 19.28 12.05 24.61
N GLY A 649 18.95 10.95 25.30
CA GLY A 649 18.30 10.96 26.60
C GLY A 649 16.86 11.49 26.66
N LYS A 650 16.25 11.75 25.51
CA LYS A 650 14.85 12.17 25.39
C LYS A 650 13.98 10.94 25.11
N PHE A 651 13.46 10.30 26.15
CA PHE A 651 12.67 9.10 26.01
C PHE A 651 11.22 9.33 26.37
N PRO A 652 10.26 8.67 25.66
CA PRO A 652 8.88 8.63 26.11
C PRO A 652 8.78 7.91 27.48
N PRO A 653 7.73 8.21 28.26
CA PRO A 653 7.54 7.60 29.60
C PRO A 653 7.50 6.07 29.56
N ASN A 654 7.00 5.48 28.49
CA ASN A 654 6.84 4.04 28.29
C ASN A 654 7.95 3.50 27.37
N ARG A 655 9.18 3.46 27.88
CA ARG A 655 10.30 2.92 27.11
C ARG A 655 10.11 1.42 26.84
N PRO A 656 10.29 0.94 25.59
CA PRO A 656 10.16 -0.48 25.30
C PRO A 656 11.25 -1.30 26.02
N PRO A 657 11.01 -2.61 26.23
CA PRO A 657 12.03 -3.51 26.78
C PRO A 657 13.32 -3.49 25.98
N LYS A 658 14.47 -3.73 26.65
CA LYS A 658 15.80 -3.73 26.00
C LYS A 658 15.94 -4.79 24.90
N ASP A 659 15.13 -5.81 24.92
CA ASP A 659 15.09 -6.92 23.95
C ASP A 659 13.89 -6.83 22.99
N ILE A 660 13.24 -5.67 22.90
CA ILE A 660 12.06 -5.53 22.02
C ILE A 660 12.40 -5.93 20.59
N TRP A 661 11.59 -6.82 20.03
CA TRP A 661 11.67 -7.33 18.65
C TRP A 661 13.02 -7.96 18.28
N GLN A 662 13.81 -8.41 19.26
CA GLN A 662 15.06 -9.13 18.98
C GLN A 662 14.83 -10.43 18.20
N ASP A 663 13.67 -11.10 18.41
CA ASP A 663 13.23 -12.25 17.65
C ASP A 663 13.02 -11.91 16.16
N ILE A 664 12.46 -10.73 15.86
CA ILE A 664 12.26 -10.25 14.48
C ILE A 664 13.62 -10.08 13.79
N PHE A 665 14.57 -9.42 14.44
CA PHE A 665 15.92 -9.23 13.88
C PHE A 665 16.69 -10.54 13.76
N ALA A 666 16.54 -11.47 14.70
CA ALA A 666 17.16 -12.80 14.61
C ALA A 666 16.59 -13.59 13.42
N LYS A 667 15.28 -13.60 13.24
CA LYS A 667 14.64 -14.25 12.06
C LYS A 667 15.04 -13.58 10.76
N TYR A 668 15.13 -12.26 10.72
CA TYR A 668 15.59 -11.50 9.56
C TYR A 668 17.04 -11.82 9.21
N LEU A 669 17.95 -11.82 10.22
CA LEU A 669 19.35 -12.18 10.04
C LEU A 669 19.51 -13.63 9.53
N ALA A 670 18.67 -14.55 9.99
CA ALA A 670 18.72 -15.95 9.58
C ALA A 670 18.54 -16.15 8.07
N LEU A 671 17.87 -15.24 7.38
CA LEU A 671 17.74 -15.26 5.90
C LEU A 671 19.08 -14.98 5.18
N ALA A 672 20.08 -14.49 5.89
CA ALA A 672 21.42 -14.21 5.36
C ALA A 672 22.53 -14.99 6.08
N ASP A 673 22.32 -15.33 7.35
CA ASP A 673 23.33 -15.99 8.22
C ASP A 673 22.61 -16.72 9.37
N PRO A 674 22.13 -17.94 9.13
CA PRO A 674 21.40 -18.72 10.14
C PRO A 674 22.25 -18.99 11.39
N ALA A 675 23.56 -19.24 11.24
CA ALA A 675 24.45 -19.53 12.35
C ALA A 675 24.62 -18.31 13.27
N ALA A 676 24.82 -17.11 12.70
CA ALA A 676 24.91 -15.88 13.45
C ALA A 676 23.57 -15.54 14.16
N ALA A 677 22.44 -15.87 13.56
CA ALA A 677 21.13 -15.70 14.19
C ALA A 677 20.93 -16.64 15.38
N LEU A 678 21.25 -17.91 15.25
CA LEU A 678 21.18 -18.91 16.34
C LEU A 678 22.12 -18.56 17.50
N ALA A 679 23.28 -18.00 17.24
CA ALA A 679 24.21 -17.55 18.29
C ALA A 679 23.62 -16.44 19.19
N GLN A 680 22.51 -15.83 18.81
CA GLN A 680 21.80 -14.80 19.58
C GLN A 680 20.59 -15.35 20.34
N TRP A 681 20.23 -16.63 20.15
CA TRP A 681 18.99 -17.23 20.65
C TRP A 681 18.76 -17.04 22.16
N ASP A 682 19.78 -17.20 22.99
CA ASP A 682 19.67 -17.09 24.44
C ASP A 682 19.74 -15.63 24.96
N ARG A 683 19.88 -14.66 24.07
CA ARG A 683 20.06 -13.25 24.45
C ARG A 683 18.79 -12.47 24.61
N PHE A 684 17.65 -13.02 24.20
CA PHE A 684 16.35 -12.37 24.33
C PHE A 684 15.33 -13.28 25.01
N GLY A 685 14.53 -12.69 25.91
CA GLY A 685 13.51 -13.38 26.70
C GLY A 685 12.10 -13.23 26.16
N SER A 686 11.82 -12.13 25.45
CA SER A 686 10.52 -11.83 24.85
C SER A 686 10.54 -12.05 23.35
N VAL A 687 9.34 -12.29 22.79
CA VAL A 687 9.08 -12.34 21.35
C VAL A 687 7.99 -11.32 21.00
N GLU A 688 7.93 -10.93 19.73
CA GLU A 688 6.89 -10.05 19.21
C GLU A 688 5.50 -10.68 19.41
N VAL A 689 4.46 -9.85 19.62
CA VAL A 689 3.10 -10.33 19.99
C VAL A 689 2.49 -11.28 18.96
N GLY A 690 2.83 -11.15 17.69
CA GLY A 690 2.36 -12.03 16.60
C GLY A 690 3.14 -13.33 16.47
N ASP A 691 4.05 -13.65 17.39
CA ASP A 691 4.95 -14.81 17.26
C ASP A 691 5.07 -15.62 18.58
N THR A 692 5.79 -16.75 18.52
CA THR A 692 6.14 -17.60 19.65
C THR A 692 7.63 -17.93 19.64
N ARG A 693 8.17 -18.29 20.81
CA ARG A 693 9.54 -18.81 20.88
C ARG A 693 9.71 -20.10 20.07
N THR A 694 8.70 -20.94 20.05
CA THR A 694 8.70 -22.17 19.24
C THR A 694 8.86 -21.87 17.75
N HIS A 695 8.07 -20.97 17.20
CA HIS A 695 8.16 -20.61 15.77
C HIS A 695 9.49 -19.90 15.47
N THR A 696 9.94 -18.99 16.32
CA THR A 696 11.22 -18.29 16.14
C THR A 696 12.40 -19.25 16.07
N LEU A 697 12.48 -20.23 16.99
CA LEU A 697 13.56 -21.24 16.97
C LEU A 697 13.44 -22.16 15.75
N HIS A 698 12.23 -22.65 15.46
CA HIS A 698 11.97 -23.49 14.29
C HIS A 698 12.40 -22.80 12.99
N TRP A 699 12.12 -21.49 12.84
CA TRP A 699 12.54 -20.69 11.70
C TRP A 699 14.07 -20.68 11.50
N MET A 700 14.82 -20.37 12.56
CA MET A 700 16.28 -20.29 12.50
C MET A 700 16.91 -21.65 12.23
N LEU A 701 16.42 -22.71 12.87
CA LEU A 701 16.90 -24.08 12.68
C LEU A 701 16.58 -24.61 11.27
N SER A 702 15.40 -24.29 10.73
CA SER A 702 15.04 -24.64 9.36
C SER A 702 16.01 -24.02 8.35
N LEU A 703 16.36 -22.75 8.50
CA LEU A 703 17.36 -22.08 7.64
C LEU A 703 18.76 -22.63 7.85
N GLN A 704 19.13 -23.02 9.07
CA GLN A 704 20.41 -23.70 9.34
C GLN A 704 20.49 -25.05 8.60
N ASP A 705 19.40 -25.83 8.53
CA ASP A 705 19.35 -27.08 7.79
C ASP A 705 19.27 -26.90 6.27
N MET A 706 18.45 -25.97 5.79
CA MET A 706 18.17 -25.83 4.36
C MET A 706 19.11 -24.86 3.64
N GLY A 707 19.67 -23.90 4.35
CA GLY A 707 20.41 -22.76 3.79
C GLY A 707 19.54 -21.51 3.65
N THR A 708 20.02 -20.52 2.92
CA THR A 708 19.32 -19.25 2.64
C THR A 708 18.49 -19.35 1.36
N PRO A 709 17.46 -18.49 1.16
CA PRO A 709 16.64 -18.51 -0.06
C PRO A 709 17.47 -18.39 -1.34
N ASP A 710 17.19 -19.23 -2.34
CA ASP A 710 17.81 -19.20 -3.68
C ASP A 710 16.83 -18.68 -4.72
N PHE A 711 16.97 -17.43 -5.12
CA PHE A 711 16.15 -16.76 -6.14
C PHE A 711 16.58 -17.06 -7.59
N GLY A 712 17.62 -17.88 -7.79
CA GLY A 712 18.06 -18.32 -9.10
C GLY A 712 17.23 -19.46 -9.70
N VAL A 713 16.28 -20.02 -8.93
CA VAL A 713 15.46 -21.17 -9.33
C VAL A 713 13.98 -20.86 -9.18
N THR A 714 13.22 -21.14 -10.25
CA THR A 714 11.75 -21.08 -10.27
C THR A 714 11.13 -22.46 -10.38
N ALA A 715 9.81 -22.58 -10.25
CA ALA A 715 9.09 -23.83 -10.41
C ALA A 715 7.78 -23.63 -11.20
N ASN A 716 7.22 -24.71 -11.77
CA ASN A 716 5.94 -24.70 -12.48
C ASN A 716 4.73 -24.82 -11.53
N THR A 717 4.88 -24.33 -10.31
CA THR A 717 3.82 -24.28 -9.27
C THR A 717 3.92 -22.97 -8.52
N THR A 718 2.88 -22.61 -7.76
CA THR A 718 2.79 -21.35 -7.01
C THR A 718 3.28 -21.47 -5.58
N LEU A 719 3.13 -22.64 -4.95
CA LEU A 719 3.53 -22.88 -3.56
C LEU A 719 4.86 -23.62 -3.51
N TYR A 720 5.96 -22.89 -3.60
CA TYR A 720 7.32 -23.46 -3.56
C TYR A 720 8.33 -22.49 -2.95
N THR A 721 9.48 -22.99 -2.58
CA THR A 721 10.68 -22.20 -2.24
C THR A 721 11.92 -23.08 -2.42
N VAL A 722 13.03 -22.47 -2.87
CA VAL A 722 14.32 -23.15 -2.97
C VAL A 722 15.31 -22.47 -2.03
N PHE A 723 16.12 -23.29 -1.35
CA PHE A 723 17.17 -22.84 -0.46
C PHE A 723 18.52 -23.37 -0.90
N LYS A 724 19.59 -22.63 -0.61
CA LYS A 724 20.95 -22.99 -0.96
C LYS A 724 21.88 -22.81 0.22
N ARG A 725 22.67 -23.84 0.50
CA ARG A 725 23.74 -23.80 1.50
C ARG A 725 25.01 -23.18 0.95
N PRO A 726 25.95 -22.72 1.81
CA PRO A 726 27.24 -22.21 1.35
C PRO A 726 28.08 -23.21 0.54
N ASP A 727 27.91 -24.51 0.77
CA ASP A 727 28.55 -25.58 0.01
C ASP A 727 27.93 -25.86 -1.36
N GLY A 728 26.90 -25.08 -1.73
CA GLY A 728 26.21 -25.18 -3.01
C GLY A 728 25.05 -26.18 -3.06
N ARG A 729 24.85 -27.02 -2.05
CA ARG A 729 23.72 -27.97 -1.96
C ARG A 729 22.41 -27.18 -1.85
N LYS A 730 21.40 -27.62 -2.60
CA LYS A 730 20.07 -27.02 -2.61
C LYS A 730 19.02 -27.89 -1.92
N THR A 731 18.05 -27.23 -1.31
CA THR A 731 16.82 -27.87 -0.80
C THR A 731 15.63 -27.26 -1.53
N TYR A 732 14.83 -28.11 -2.15
CA TYR A 732 13.66 -27.74 -2.92
C TYR A 732 12.42 -28.13 -2.12
N LEU A 733 11.51 -27.20 -1.94
CA LEU A 733 10.25 -27.40 -1.26
C LEU A 733 9.09 -27.03 -2.20
N ALA A 734 8.03 -27.84 -2.16
CA ALA A 734 6.76 -27.49 -2.80
C ALA A 734 5.59 -28.05 -1.97
N PHE A 735 4.51 -27.27 -1.90
CA PHE A 735 3.27 -27.68 -1.23
C PHE A 735 2.16 -27.88 -2.27
N ASN A 736 1.40 -28.96 -2.14
CA ASN A 736 0.27 -29.27 -3.01
C ASN A 736 -1.06 -28.98 -2.30
N ALA A 737 -1.67 -27.85 -2.54
CA ALA A 737 -2.99 -27.51 -2.03
C ALA A 737 -4.14 -28.16 -2.81
N GLY A 738 -3.84 -28.84 -3.95
CA GLY A 738 -4.83 -29.50 -4.80
C GLY A 738 -5.29 -30.86 -4.27
N LYS A 739 -6.18 -31.49 -5.03
CA LYS A 739 -6.78 -32.80 -4.70
C LYS A 739 -6.13 -34.00 -5.42
N ALA A 740 -5.22 -33.73 -6.35
CA ALA A 740 -4.48 -34.78 -7.10
C ALA A 740 -2.96 -34.57 -6.92
N PRO A 741 -2.15 -35.64 -7.00
CA PRO A 741 -0.69 -35.50 -7.00
C PRO A 741 -0.21 -34.57 -8.12
N ILE A 742 0.88 -33.85 -7.87
CA ILE A 742 1.53 -32.97 -8.86
C ILE A 742 3.00 -33.32 -9.02
N ASP A 743 3.52 -33.16 -10.25
CA ASP A 743 4.94 -33.24 -10.53
C ASP A 743 5.49 -31.80 -10.69
N VAL A 744 6.22 -31.36 -9.68
CA VAL A 744 6.85 -30.05 -9.67
C VAL A 744 8.17 -30.13 -10.41
N LYS A 745 8.35 -29.24 -11.41
CA LYS A 745 9.58 -29.10 -12.20
C LYS A 745 10.22 -27.78 -11.88
N PHE A 746 11.45 -27.82 -11.38
CA PHE A 746 12.25 -26.63 -11.11
C PHE A 746 13.06 -26.24 -12.36
N SER A 747 13.34 -24.96 -12.51
CA SER A 747 14.00 -24.40 -13.72
C SER A 747 15.43 -24.90 -13.93
N ASP A 748 16.10 -25.43 -12.91
CA ASP A 748 17.41 -26.06 -12.98
C ASP A 748 17.38 -27.59 -13.26
N GLY A 749 16.19 -28.12 -13.58
CA GLY A 749 15.99 -29.53 -13.96
C GLY A 749 15.63 -30.47 -12.82
N LYS A 750 15.65 -30.03 -11.55
CA LYS A 750 15.19 -30.88 -10.44
C LYS A 750 13.69 -31.11 -10.53
N THR A 751 13.23 -32.29 -10.11
CA THR A 751 11.80 -32.66 -10.07
C THR A 751 11.40 -33.17 -8.69
N LEU A 752 10.12 -32.97 -8.32
CA LEU A 752 9.56 -33.38 -7.04
C LEU A 752 8.09 -33.76 -7.20
N ALA A 753 7.76 -35.02 -6.93
CA ALA A 753 6.38 -35.50 -6.86
C ALA A 753 5.79 -35.15 -5.48
N VAL A 754 4.62 -34.47 -5.47
CA VAL A 754 3.98 -34.03 -4.23
C VAL A 754 2.54 -34.50 -4.16
N ALA A 755 2.22 -35.28 -3.12
CA ALA A 755 0.85 -35.73 -2.86
C ALA A 755 -0.06 -34.56 -2.38
N PRO A 756 -1.39 -34.70 -2.52
CA PRO A 756 -2.35 -33.72 -2.01
C PRO A 756 -2.19 -33.41 -0.51
N GLY A 757 -2.22 -32.15 -0.13
CA GLY A 757 -2.10 -31.70 1.26
C GLY A 757 -0.71 -31.89 1.88
N VAL A 758 0.32 -32.19 1.09
CA VAL A 758 1.67 -32.51 1.59
C VAL A 758 2.67 -31.44 1.19
N LEU A 759 3.59 -31.13 2.10
CA LEU A 759 4.83 -30.42 1.80
C LEU A 759 5.90 -31.44 1.37
N GLY A 760 6.21 -31.44 0.08
CA GLY A 760 7.29 -32.24 -0.48
C GLY A 760 8.65 -31.57 -0.27
N ARG A 761 9.69 -32.38 -0.08
CA ARG A 761 11.08 -31.94 0.08
C ARG A 761 12.02 -32.85 -0.70
N VAL A 762 12.98 -32.25 -1.42
CA VAL A 762 14.12 -32.97 -2.01
C VAL A 762 15.39 -32.15 -1.87
N LYS A 763 16.51 -32.85 -1.61
CA LYS A 763 17.86 -32.25 -1.51
C LYS A 763 18.69 -32.51 -2.78
#